data_9405451b7d5110626b6d7bffb19584ee
#
_entry.id   9405451b7d5110626b6d7bffb19584ee
#
_cell.length_a   1.000
_cell.length_b   1.000
_cell.length_c   1.000
_cell.angle_alpha   90.00
_cell.angle_beta   90.00
_cell.angle_gamma   90.00
#
_symmetry.space_group_name_H-M   'P 1'
#
loop_
_entity.id
_entity.type
_entity.pdbx_description
1 polymer ?
#
loop_
_entity_poly.entity_id
_entity_poly.type
_entity_poly.pdbx_seq_one_letter_code
_entity_poly.pdbx_strand_id
1 'polypeptide(L)'
;MIRHRPFGSGHPYAVDTEQRSPVDPVAGEPLVLGVRTSAEVESVVLEWERDGVAEAPVALERVPRSSRGQVVDGGHLASAQARLARASGGWRVTLDDLVADERIRYRFTGDGGGRAQSTRWFETTVARWTASGVGPAVDGVDRVVAGSVHRLVRGDETLRVRFALPLAPGERVVGFGERFDTLDHRGLALDSAVFEQYKSQGAHRRTYLPMPFAHVVGGVGWGFHVRTSRRVWFDVGASTPDALVVEAETGPDGELALGLYDGDPRTVLRRFLDEVGRPEELPDWVFRLWASGNEWNTQAEVMRQAELHREHDVPLGSIVIEAWSDESTFTTWRDARAKVADGAEPRRLADFEFPEHGAWPDPKGMVDELHRRDVRLVLWQIPLIKMRPHPAGQVKADADAAIRDGVLIREEAPDGTLRPYRNRGWWFPLGLMPDLTDERAAHWWTEKRRYLVEEIGVDGFKTDGGEHAWGRELVYLDGRRGDEKNNVFPVHYAKAFGDLMRRSGKAPVTFSRAGFTGSQAHGTFWAGDENSTWEAFRWSLYAGLNAASSGIVYWGWDLAGFSGDVPTAELYLRSAAAAAFVPIMQYHSEFNHHRTPSRDRTPWNIAERSGDERVLPVFRRFAQLRERLVPYLAEEARRAVTAGEPLMRPLFFDAPHAHEAFAHPFQWMLGDALLVAPVVEEGAGSVRAWLPDGEWVDAFRGTRHTGGVVERDVPIDEAAVWIRADAVDRFAGVFV
;
A
#
# COMPACT_ATOMS: atom_id res chain seq x y z
N MET A 1 0.50 19.10 32.56
CA MET A 1 0.07 17.73 32.12
C MET A 1 1.31 16.90 31.86
N ILE A 2 1.36 15.66 32.36
CA ILE A 2 2.38 14.64 32.05
C ILE A 2 1.73 13.47 31.33
N ARG A 3 2.34 12.99 30.25
CA ARG A 3 1.81 11.90 29.43
C ARG A 3 2.91 10.90 29.08
N HIS A 4 2.64 9.63 29.37
CA HIS A 4 3.41 8.48 28.92
C HIS A 4 2.46 7.46 28.27
N ARG A 5 2.86 6.90 27.15
CA ARG A 5 2.18 5.83 26.42
C ARG A 5 3.20 4.74 26.13
N PRO A 6 3.19 3.61 26.84
CA PRO A 6 4.20 2.56 26.64
C PRO A 6 4.34 2.12 25.18
N PHE A 7 3.23 2.03 24.45
CA PHE A 7 3.20 1.62 23.04
C PHE A 7 3.26 2.78 22.03
N GLY A 8 3.34 4.04 22.50
CA GLY A 8 3.32 5.20 21.63
C GLY A 8 2.05 5.34 20.79
N SER A 9 2.20 5.79 19.56
CA SER A 9 1.15 5.80 18.54
C SER A 9 1.00 4.46 17.81
N GLY A 10 1.91 3.52 18.02
CA GLY A 10 2.00 2.30 17.24
C GLY A 10 2.60 2.49 15.84
N HIS A 11 3.20 3.65 15.58
CA HIS A 11 3.88 3.92 14.31
C HIS A 11 5.00 2.90 14.07
N PRO A 12 5.01 2.16 12.93
CA PRO A 12 5.92 1.03 12.74
C PRO A 12 7.40 1.43 12.62
N TYR A 13 7.70 2.69 12.23
CA TYR A 13 9.06 3.14 11.92
C TYR A 13 9.53 4.35 12.72
N ALA A 14 8.73 4.87 13.64
CA ALA A 14 9.10 5.99 14.47
C ALA A 14 8.81 5.74 15.95
N VAL A 15 9.70 6.21 16.80
CA VAL A 15 9.53 6.14 18.25
C VAL A 15 9.00 7.50 18.73
N ASP A 16 7.84 7.49 19.37
CA ASP A 16 7.26 8.69 19.95
C ASP A 16 8.05 9.18 21.16
N THR A 17 8.02 10.49 21.40
CA THR A 17 8.69 11.10 22.56
C THR A 17 8.21 10.51 23.89
N GLU A 18 6.93 10.15 23.99
CA GLU A 18 6.30 9.62 25.20
C GLU A 18 6.20 8.09 25.24
N GLN A 19 7.03 7.38 24.49
CA GLN A 19 7.00 5.93 24.34
C GLN A 19 8.06 5.23 25.19
N ARG A 20 7.84 3.95 25.49
CA ARG A 20 8.84 2.99 25.92
C ARG A 20 9.52 2.36 24.69
N SER A 21 10.85 2.31 24.67
CA SER A 21 11.59 1.75 23.54
C SER A 21 12.81 0.94 24.01
N PRO A 22 12.90 -0.36 23.66
CA PRO A 22 11.90 -1.12 22.92
C PRO A 22 10.58 -1.26 23.71
N VAL A 23 9.48 -1.51 22.98
CA VAL A 23 8.16 -1.72 23.60
C VAL A 23 8.18 -2.91 24.56
N ASP A 24 8.84 -3.98 24.16
CA ASP A 24 9.17 -5.14 25.00
C ASP A 24 10.66 -5.06 25.34
N PRO A 25 11.04 -4.69 26.59
CA PRO A 25 12.44 -4.61 26.99
C PRO A 25 13.10 -5.98 26.95
N VAL A 26 14.37 -6.00 26.54
CA VAL A 26 15.15 -7.22 26.35
C VAL A 26 16.37 -7.18 27.29
N ALA A 27 16.68 -8.31 27.91
CA ALA A 27 17.82 -8.43 28.80
C ALA A 27 19.15 -8.09 28.08
N GLY A 28 19.95 -7.26 28.73
CA GLY A 28 21.21 -6.76 28.18
C GLY A 28 21.09 -5.65 27.14
N GLU A 29 19.87 -5.20 26.80
CA GLU A 29 19.63 -4.06 25.92
C GLU A 29 19.14 -2.85 26.73
N PRO A 30 19.47 -1.60 26.34
CA PRO A 30 18.99 -0.41 27.02
C PRO A 30 17.48 -0.19 26.82
N LEU A 31 16.80 0.23 27.89
CA LEU A 31 15.39 0.64 27.88
C LEU A 31 15.27 2.15 27.97
N VAL A 32 14.77 2.79 26.92
CA VAL A 32 14.47 4.22 26.91
C VAL A 32 13.01 4.43 27.30
N LEU A 33 12.79 5.25 28.33
CA LEU A 33 11.46 5.65 28.78
C LEU A 33 11.27 7.15 28.48
N GLY A 34 10.27 7.47 27.68
CA GLY A 34 9.99 8.81 27.23
C GLY A 34 8.69 9.40 27.80
N VAL A 35 8.65 10.71 28.00
CA VAL A 35 7.50 11.45 28.53
C VAL A 35 7.30 12.74 27.76
N ARG A 36 6.05 13.10 27.53
CA ARG A 36 5.66 14.42 27.01
C ARG A 36 4.96 15.24 28.12
N THR A 37 5.34 16.52 28.24
CA THR A 37 4.77 17.40 29.23
C THR A 37 4.27 18.69 28.59
N SER A 38 3.39 19.43 29.31
CA SER A 38 3.12 20.83 29.01
C SER A 38 4.39 21.68 29.26
N ALA A 39 4.42 22.85 28.62
CA ALA A 39 5.64 23.70 28.59
C ALA A 39 6.09 24.23 29.95
N GLU A 40 5.17 24.33 30.90
CA GLU A 40 5.41 24.78 32.27
C GLU A 40 6.14 23.78 33.18
N VAL A 41 6.30 22.52 32.73
CA VAL A 41 7.03 21.51 33.50
C VAL A 41 8.53 21.73 33.35
N GLU A 42 9.20 21.95 34.47
CA GLU A 42 10.63 22.31 34.54
C GLU A 42 11.55 21.12 34.80
N SER A 43 11.03 20.12 35.48
CA SER A 43 11.75 18.88 35.77
C SER A 43 10.82 17.68 35.75
N VAL A 44 11.38 16.51 35.41
CA VAL A 44 10.69 15.22 35.49
C VAL A 44 11.61 14.19 36.12
N VAL A 45 11.05 13.39 37.02
CA VAL A 45 11.77 12.34 37.74
C VAL A 45 11.04 10.99 37.46
N LEU A 46 11.81 9.96 37.21
CA LEU A 46 11.36 8.57 37.20
C LEU A 46 11.41 8.01 38.62
N GLU A 47 10.30 7.55 39.13
CA GLU A 47 10.21 6.70 40.32
C GLU A 47 9.96 5.27 39.83
N TRP A 48 10.75 4.33 40.30
CA TRP A 48 10.71 2.98 39.75
C TRP A 48 11.13 1.91 40.77
N GLU A 49 10.75 0.68 40.47
CA GLU A 49 10.99 -0.52 41.30
C GLU A 49 11.48 -1.64 40.38
N ARG A 50 12.41 -2.45 40.88
CA ARG A 50 12.84 -3.73 40.31
C ARG A 50 12.36 -4.85 41.24
N ASP A 51 11.57 -5.81 40.74
CA ASP A 51 11.00 -6.91 41.51
C ASP A 51 10.37 -6.50 42.84
N GLY A 52 9.73 -5.33 42.87
CA GLY A 52 9.07 -4.75 44.05
C GLY A 52 10.01 -4.04 45.01
N VAL A 53 11.31 -3.91 44.70
CA VAL A 53 12.26 -3.13 45.46
C VAL A 53 12.42 -1.76 44.84
N ALA A 54 12.19 -0.72 45.63
CA ALA A 54 12.32 0.66 45.17
C ALA A 54 13.78 1.01 44.85
N GLU A 55 14.00 1.57 43.68
CA GLU A 55 15.29 2.07 43.22
C GLU A 55 15.40 3.59 43.45
N ALA A 56 16.64 4.09 43.40
CA ALA A 56 16.86 5.53 43.48
C ALA A 56 16.12 6.25 42.32
N PRO A 57 15.38 7.33 42.62
CA PRO A 57 14.73 8.11 41.59
C PRO A 57 15.74 8.71 40.59
N VAL A 58 15.41 8.70 39.31
CA VAL A 58 16.29 9.17 38.22
C VAL A 58 15.69 10.42 37.56
N ALA A 59 16.47 11.50 37.48
CA ALA A 59 16.07 12.69 36.75
C ALA A 59 16.10 12.44 35.24
N LEU A 60 15.06 12.87 34.53
CA LEU A 60 15.00 12.75 33.08
C LEU A 60 15.76 13.89 32.41
N GLU A 61 16.37 13.58 31.27
CA GLU A 61 16.97 14.55 30.38
C GLU A 61 15.92 15.16 29.46
N ARG A 62 16.06 16.49 29.25
CA ARG A 62 15.18 17.17 28.29
C ARG A 62 15.58 16.83 26.88
N VAL A 63 14.63 16.30 26.09
CA VAL A 63 14.86 15.99 24.67
C VAL A 63 14.71 17.26 23.86
N PRO A 64 15.67 17.56 22.94
CA PRO A 64 15.49 18.66 21.99
C PRO A 64 14.17 18.49 21.24
N ARG A 65 13.44 19.57 21.05
CA ARG A 65 12.18 19.54 20.29
C ARG A 65 12.47 19.06 18.89
N SER A 66 12.12 17.81 18.59
CA SER A 66 12.20 17.33 17.24
C SER A 66 10.98 17.84 16.46
N SER A 67 11.21 18.51 15.37
CA SER A 67 10.21 18.87 14.36
C SER A 67 9.82 17.67 13.49
N ARG A 68 9.87 16.44 14.01
CA ARG A 68 9.43 15.24 13.33
C ARG A 68 7.91 15.13 13.31
N GLY A 69 7.28 16.05 12.54
CA GLY A 69 6.10 15.69 11.78
C GLY A 69 6.55 15.67 10.34
N GLN A 70 6.04 14.76 9.52
CA GLN A 70 6.15 14.94 8.08
C GLN A 70 5.71 16.38 7.79
N VAL A 71 6.61 17.20 7.29
CA VAL A 71 6.26 18.52 6.80
C VAL A 71 5.49 18.27 5.51
N VAL A 72 4.19 18.10 5.67
CA VAL A 72 3.28 18.24 4.53
C VAL A 72 3.27 19.73 4.21
N ASP A 73 3.92 20.10 3.12
CA ASP A 73 3.98 21.48 2.70
C ASP A 73 2.57 22.08 2.64
N GLY A 74 2.32 23.05 3.48
CA GLY A 74 1.36 24.11 3.23
C GLY A 74 -0.08 23.95 3.71
N GLY A 75 -0.43 23.12 4.68
CA GLY A 75 -1.80 23.01 5.21
C GLY A 75 -1.98 23.60 6.62
N HIS A 76 -3.19 24.11 6.94
CA HIS A 76 -3.58 24.56 8.30
C HIS A 76 -3.38 23.48 9.37
N LEU A 77 -3.47 22.21 9.01
CA LEU A 77 -3.26 21.05 9.90
C LEU A 77 -1.78 20.87 10.26
N ALA A 78 -0.87 20.96 9.29
CA ALA A 78 0.58 20.90 9.55
C ALA A 78 1.03 22.03 10.46
N SER A 79 0.49 23.24 10.26
CA SER A 79 0.74 24.41 11.12
C SER A 79 0.16 24.24 12.54
N ALA A 80 -0.99 23.57 12.69
CA ALA A 80 -1.58 23.30 14.00
C ALA A 80 -0.81 22.19 14.74
N GLN A 81 -0.39 21.14 14.05
CA GLN A 81 0.45 20.08 14.62
C GLN A 81 1.83 20.60 15.02
N ALA A 82 2.45 21.44 14.19
CA ALA A 82 3.72 22.09 14.51
C ALA A 82 3.59 23.03 15.73
N ARG A 83 2.48 23.75 15.88
CA ARG A 83 2.20 24.56 17.08
C ARG A 83 2.04 23.71 18.34
N LEU A 84 1.29 22.60 18.26
CA LEU A 84 1.12 21.66 19.38
C LEU A 84 2.45 20.99 19.77
N ALA A 85 3.26 20.62 18.79
CA ALA A 85 4.60 20.07 19.02
C ALA A 85 5.54 21.08 19.70
N ARG A 86 5.44 22.38 19.35
CA ARG A 86 6.21 23.47 19.99
C ARG A 86 5.75 23.79 21.39
N ALA A 87 4.48 23.57 21.72
CA ALA A 87 3.89 23.83 23.03
C ALA A 87 4.15 22.73 24.07
N SER A 88 4.79 21.63 23.72
CA SER A 88 5.08 20.49 24.59
C SER A 88 6.58 20.31 24.82
N GLY A 89 6.97 19.89 26.03
CA GLY A 89 8.32 19.44 26.37
C GLY A 89 8.44 17.93 26.24
N GLY A 90 9.59 17.46 25.76
CA GLY A 90 9.94 16.03 25.75
C GLY A 90 11.03 15.74 26.78
N TRP A 91 10.93 14.58 27.44
CA TRP A 91 11.88 14.12 28.43
C TRP A 91 12.13 12.63 28.24
N ARG A 92 13.33 12.16 28.52
CA ARG A 92 13.69 10.74 28.45
C ARG A 92 14.68 10.35 29.55
N VAL A 93 14.70 9.06 29.84
CA VAL A 93 15.70 8.40 30.66
C VAL A 93 16.03 7.04 30.03
N THR A 94 17.26 6.60 30.16
CA THR A 94 17.70 5.28 29.75
C THR A 94 17.98 4.44 31.00
N LEU A 95 17.46 3.23 31.02
CA LEU A 95 17.77 2.21 32.04
C LEU A 95 18.63 1.15 31.37
N ASP A 96 19.79 0.91 31.90
CA ASP A 96 20.74 -0.09 31.44
C ASP A 96 20.75 -1.30 32.39
N ASP A 97 21.52 -2.33 32.06
CA ASP A 97 21.75 -3.53 32.90
C ASP A 97 20.46 -4.28 33.27
N LEU A 98 19.53 -4.38 32.31
CA LEU A 98 18.29 -5.14 32.48
C LEU A 98 18.56 -6.64 32.53
N VAL A 99 17.96 -7.30 33.53
CA VAL A 99 18.09 -8.74 33.73
C VAL A 99 16.84 -9.45 33.21
N ALA A 100 17.04 -10.67 32.67
CA ALA A 100 15.95 -11.52 32.22
C ALA A 100 14.90 -11.79 33.30
N ASP A 101 13.62 -11.74 32.89
CA ASP A 101 12.45 -11.97 33.76
C ASP A 101 12.23 -10.92 34.86
N GLU A 102 13.07 -9.91 34.95
CA GLU A 102 12.95 -8.78 35.89
C GLU A 102 11.65 -8.03 35.66
N ARG A 103 10.92 -7.74 36.72
CA ARG A 103 9.68 -6.94 36.67
C ARG A 103 10.00 -5.50 37.02
N ILE A 104 9.81 -4.61 36.05
CA ILE A 104 10.02 -3.17 36.21
C ILE A 104 8.66 -2.50 36.38
N ARG A 105 8.49 -1.77 37.48
CA ARG A 105 7.33 -0.94 37.74
C ARG A 105 7.78 0.50 37.83
N TYR A 106 7.12 1.42 37.13
CA TYR A 106 7.61 2.79 37.03
C TYR A 106 6.49 3.82 36.86
N ARG A 107 6.74 5.06 37.29
CA ARG A 107 5.92 6.24 37.01
C ARG A 107 6.77 7.49 36.87
N PHE A 108 6.18 8.54 36.35
CA PHE A 108 6.85 9.82 36.18
C PHE A 108 6.18 10.87 37.04
N THR A 109 6.99 11.67 37.73
CA THR A 109 6.56 12.82 38.51
C THR A 109 7.25 14.05 37.94
N GLY A 110 6.49 15.07 37.55
CA GLY A 110 6.98 16.32 37.01
C GLY A 110 6.56 17.47 37.89
N ASP A 111 7.46 18.42 38.05
CA ASP A 111 7.22 19.69 38.78
C ASP A 111 7.24 20.86 37.82
N GLY A 112 6.27 21.77 37.99
CA GLY A 112 6.16 23.00 37.22
C GLY A 112 5.09 23.91 37.78
N GLY A 113 5.41 25.18 37.97
CA GLY A 113 4.49 26.15 38.55
C GLY A 113 4.06 25.88 40.00
N GLY A 114 4.88 25.15 40.78
CA GLY A 114 4.61 24.82 42.19
C GLY A 114 3.59 23.70 42.40
N ARG A 115 3.29 22.89 41.36
CA ARG A 115 2.42 21.71 41.45
C ARG A 115 3.13 20.49 40.86
N ALA A 116 3.38 19.48 41.73
CA ALA A 116 3.80 18.15 41.28
C ALA A 116 2.61 17.39 40.68
N GLN A 117 2.83 16.77 39.53
CA GLN A 117 1.88 15.86 38.87
C GLN A 117 2.56 14.55 38.59
N SER A 118 1.91 13.43 38.89
CA SER A 118 2.43 12.10 38.62
C SER A 118 1.53 11.37 37.62
N THR A 119 2.14 10.51 36.79
CA THR A 119 1.41 9.53 36.01
C THR A 119 0.91 8.40 36.93
N ARG A 120 0.06 7.54 36.39
CA ARG A 120 -0.15 6.22 36.99
C ARG A 120 1.14 5.40 36.99
N TRP A 121 1.16 4.34 37.74
CA TRP A 121 2.20 3.31 37.63
C TRP A 121 2.03 2.50 36.34
N PHE A 122 3.12 2.25 35.65
CA PHE A 122 3.25 1.34 34.52
C PHE A 122 4.09 0.15 34.93
N GLU A 123 3.93 -0.96 34.23
CA GLU A 123 4.63 -2.18 34.50
C GLU A 123 5.08 -2.86 33.21
N THR A 124 6.19 -3.57 33.28
CA THR A 124 6.70 -4.40 32.19
C THR A 124 7.65 -5.45 32.79
N THR A 125 7.76 -6.59 32.11
CA THR A 125 8.74 -7.62 32.43
C THR A 125 9.78 -7.70 31.31
N VAL A 126 11.03 -7.86 31.66
CA VAL A 126 12.16 -7.93 30.72
C VAL A 126 12.17 -9.30 30.05
N ALA A 127 12.10 -9.28 28.71
CA ALA A 127 12.18 -10.49 27.89
C ALA A 127 13.64 -10.94 27.68
N ARG A 128 13.84 -12.18 27.27
CA ARG A 128 15.15 -12.71 26.89
C ARG A 128 15.09 -13.55 25.63
N TRP A 129 16.19 -13.52 24.85
CA TRP A 129 16.39 -14.47 23.78
C TRP A 129 16.89 -15.79 24.34
N THR A 130 16.25 -16.89 23.95
CA THR A 130 16.66 -18.27 24.32
C THR A 130 16.78 -19.10 23.05
N ALA A 131 17.85 -19.94 23.01
CA ALA A 131 17.93 -20.97 21.97
C ALA A 131 16.77 -21.97 22.16
N SER A 132 16.19 -22.43 21.09
CA SER A 132 15.05 -23.35 21.12
C SER A 132 15.27 -24.51 20.15
N GLY A 133 14.91 -25.71 20.61
CA GLY A 133 14.79 -26.88 19.72
C GLY A 133 13.46 -26.92 18.94
N VAL A 134 12.53 -26.03 19.29
CA VAL A 134 11.19 -25.96 18.65
C VAL A 134 11.15 -24.76 17.71
N GLY A 135 11.23 -25.03 16.40
CA GLY A 135 11.12 -24.04 15.32
C GLY A 135 9.69 -23.80 14.86
N PRO A 136 9.51 -23.10 13.74
CA PRO A 136 8.21 -22.99 13.08
C PRO A 136 7.73 -24.37 12.62
N ALA A 137 6.41 -24.55 12.55
CA ALA A 137 5.82 -25.72 11.92
C ALA A 137 6.05 -25.62 10.40
N VAL A 138 6.82 -26.53 9.84
CA VAL A 138 7.21 -26.51 8.42
C VAL A 138 6.27 -27.39 7.61
N ASP A 139 5.70 -26.80 6.54
CA ASP A 139 5.00 -27.50 5.49
C ASP A 139 5.88 -27.47 4.22
N GLY A 140 6.30 -28.66 3.76
CA GLY A 140 7.25 -28.83 2.67
C GLY A 140 8.60 -29.41 3.13
N VAL A 141 9.65 -29.19 2.37
CA VAL A 141 11.00 -29.65 2.71
C VAL A 141 11.61 -28.71 3.75
N ASP A 142 11.90 -29.22 4.92
CA ASP A 142 12.49 -28.44 6.00
C ASP A 142 13.89 -27.93 5.61
N ARG A 143 14.04 -26.61 5.59
CA ARG A 143 15.28 -25.88 5.28
C ARG A 143 15.75 -25.03 6.48
N VAL A 144 15.09 -25.13 7.64
CA VAL A 144 15.51 -24.37 8.81
C VAL A 144 16.90 -24.83 9.25
N VAL A 145 17.83 -23.89 9.34
CA VAL A 145 19.22 -24.18 9.74
C VAL A 145 19.24 -24.69 11.18
N ALA A 146 19.83 -25.85 11.40
CA ALA A 146 19.89 -26.46 12.72
C ALA A 146 20.58 -25.52 13.72
N GLY A 147 19.99 -25.36 14.90
CA GLY A 147 20.51 -24.51 15.99
C GLY A 147 20.31 -23.00 15.76
N SER A 148 19.66 -22.57 14.67
CA SER A 148 19.39 -21.15 14.41
C SER A 148 18.13 -20.63 15.09
N VAL A 149 17.30 -21.51 15.64
CA VAL A 149 16.02 -21.11 16.23
C VAL A 149 16.22 -20.50 17.61
N HIS A 150 15.73 -19.28 17.76
CA HIS A 150 15.69 -18.53 19.02
C HIS A 150 14.29 -18.01 19.28
N ARG A 151 13.90 -17.91 20.53
CA ARG A 151 12.62 -17.34 20.97
C ARG A 151 12.88 -16.18 21.91
N LEU A 152 12.21 -15.08 21.69
CA LEU A 152 12.12 -13.96 22.64
C LEU A 152 10.98 -14.29 23.59
N VAL A 153 11.31 -14.59 24.83
CA VAL A 153 10.35 -15.04 25.85
C VAL A 153 10.24 -14.02 26.99
N ARG A 154 9.04 -13.87 27.53
CA ARG A 154 8.69 -13.05 28.68
C ARG A 154 7.83 -13.90 29.64
N GLY A 155 8.43 -14.41 30.71
CA GLY A 155 7.77 -15.44 31.49
C GLY A 155 7.46 -16.67 30.63
N ASP A 156 6.19 -17.06 30.58
CA ASP A 156 5.71 -18.19 29.76
C ASP A 156 5.27 -17.78 28.33
N GLU A 157 5.26 -16.49 28.03
CA GLU A 157 4.83 -15.95 26.75
C GLU A 157 5.99 -15.88 25.74
N THR A 158 5.79 -16.36 24.52
CA THR A 158 6.72 -16.11 23.40
C THR A 158 6.25 -14.88 22.63
N LEU A 159 7.13 -13.89 22.49
CA LEU A 159 6.84 -12.65 21.77
C LEU A 159 7.25 -12.71 20.30
N ARG A 160 8.40 -13.38 20.04
CA ARG A 160 8.98 -13.51 18.70
C ARG A 160 9.70 -14.83 18.54
N VAL A 161 9.75 -15.30 17.30
CA VAL A 161 10.58 -16.42 16.88
C VAL A 161 11.55 -15.95 15.81
N ARG A 162 12.83 -16.28 15.95
CA ARG A 162 13.90 -16.02 14.99
C ARG A 162 14.49 -17.34 14.52
N PHE A 163 14.72 -17.48 13.21
CA PHE A 163 15.37 -18.63 12.59
C PHE A 163 16.07 -18.24 11.31
N ALA A 164 16.92 -19.12 10.79
CA ALA A 164 17.63 -18.92 9.53
C ALA A 164 17.25 -19.96 8.48
N LEU A 165 17.16 -19.53 7.23
CA LEU A 165 17.07 -20.34 6.03
C LEU A 165 18.38 -20.20 5.23
N PRO A 166 18.91 -21.28 4.58
CA PRO A 166 20.17 -21.20 3.87
C PRO A 166 20.04 -20.41 2.57
N LEU A 167 21.07 -19.66 2.23
CA LEU A 167 21.25 -19.01 0.93
C LEU A 167 22.57 -19.49 0.29
N ALA A 168 22.49 -20.23 -0.81
CA ALA A 168 23.67 -20.66 -1.53
C ALA A 168 24.32 -19.48 -2.30
N PRO A 169 25.64 -19.56 -2.61
CA PRO A 169 26.28 -18.58 -3.46
C PRO A 169 25.57 -18.46 -4.81
N GLY A 170 25.31 -17.23 -5.24
CA GLY A 170 24.64 -16.95 -6.53
C GLY A 170 23.10 -17.01 -6.48
N GLU A 171 22.49 -17.52 -5.43
CA GLU A 171 21.04 -17.41 -5.25
C GLU A 171 20.62 -15.95 -5.05
N ARG A 172 19.43 -15.62 -5.55
CA ARG A 172 18.78 -14.31 -5.47
C ARG A 172 17.43 -14.47 -4.79
N VAL A 173 16.95 -13.41 -4.14
CA VAL A 173 15.67 -13.45 -3.41
C VAL A 173 14.75 -12.38 -3.95
N VAL A 174 13.59 -12.76 -4.48
CA VAL A 174 12.62 -11.88 -5.16
C VAL A 174 11.25 -12.04 -4.54
N GLY A 175 10.48 -10.96 -4.41
CA GLY A 175 9.12 -11.00 -3.89
C GLY A 175 8.88 -9.99 -2.76
N PHE A 176 8.34 -10.44 -1.64
CA PHE A 176 7.99 -9.64 -0.46
C PHE A 176 6.86 -8.63 -0.69
N GLY A 177 5.98 -8.88 -1.68
CA GLY A 177 4.92 -7.97 -2.07
C GLY A 177 5.43 -6.85 -2.96
N GLU A 178 4.83 -5.69 -2.88
CA GLU A 178 5.24 -4.51 -3.62
C GLU A 178 6.49 -3.89 -3.00
N ARG A 179 7.61 -3.89 -3.72
CA ARG A 179 8.89 -3.32 -3.28
C ARG A 179 9.46 -2.41 -4.37
N PHE A 180 9.91 -1.23 -3.95
CA PHE A 180 10.20 -0.12 -4.85
C PHE A 180 11.69 0.06 -5.18
N ASP A 181 12.59 -0.56 -4.43
CA ASP A 181 14.03 -0.24 -4.50
C ASP A 181 14.84 -1.17 -5.40
N THR A 182 14.43 -2.43 -5.53
CA THR A 182 15.14 -3.43 -6.36
C THR A 182 14.25 -4.65 -6.64
N LEU A 183 14.65 -5.46 -7.62
CA LEU A 183 14.05 -6.77 -7.87
C LEU A 183 14.73 -7.87 -7.01
N ASP A 184 16.05 -7.85 -6.87
CA ASP A 184 16.80 -8.78 -6.03
C ASP A 184 17.05 -8.17 -4.65
N HIS A 185 16.51 -8.77 -3.61
CA HIS A 185 16.61 -8.29 -2.23
C HIS A 185 17.81 -8.89 -1.46
N ARG A 186 18.65 -9.70 -2.08
CA ARG A 186 19.85 -10.24 -1.42
C ARG A 186 20.78 -9.11 -0.98
N GLY A 187 21.28 -9.20 0.25
CA GLY A 187 22.09 -8.17 0.89
C GLY A 187 21.30 -7.05 1.55
N LEU A 188 19.98 -7.16 1.62
CA LEU A 188 19.10 -6.15 2.21
C LEU A 188 18.38 -6.66 3.47
N ALA A 189 17.96 -5.71 4.30
CA ALA A 189 17.02 -5.94 5.39
C ALA A 189 15.69 -5.24 5.08
N LEU A 190 14.57 -5.92 5.36
CA LEU A 190 13.23 -5.41 5.10
C LEU A 190 12.22 -6.01 6.08
N ASP A 191 10.98 -5.51 6.07
CA ASP A 191 9.92 -6.02 6.93
C ASP A 191 8.55 -6.06 6.24
N SER A 192 7.56 -6.66 6.91
CA SER A 192 6.21 -6.85 6.38
C SER A 192 5.16 -5.92 7.04
N ALA A 193 5.51 -4.71 7.45
CA ALA A 193 4.54 -3.76 7.95
C ALA A 193 3.83 -3.02 6.81
N VAL A 194 2.49 -3.09 6.79
CA VAL A 194 1.67 -2.24 5.90
C VAL A 194 1.76 -0.80 6.39
N PHE A 195 2.25 0.09 5.53
CA PHE A 195 2.49 1.46 5.94
C PHE A 195 2.37 2.46 4.79
N GLU A 196 1.71 3.57 5.05
CA GLU A 196 1.72 4.72 4.15
C GLU A 196 3.04 5.47 4.23
N GLN A 197 3.94 5.22 3.29
CA GLN A 197 5.08 6.09 3.04
C GLN A 197 4.70 7.05 1.92
N TYR A 198 4.12 8.18 2.29
CA TYR A 198 3.73 9.20 1.33
C TYR A 198 4.96 9.71 0.58
N LYS A 199 5.07 9.34 -0.72
CA LYS A 199 6.18 9.61 -1.64
C LYS A 199 7.52 8.95 -1.25
N SER A 200 8.37 8.77 -2.23
CA SER A 200 9.74 8.26 -2.06
C SER A 200 9.82 6.88 -1.39
N GLN A 201 8.91 5.98 -1.73
CA GLN A 201 8.84 4.64 -1.16
C GLN A 201 10.16 3.89 -1.31
N GLY A 202 10.79 3.95 -2.49
CA GLY A 202 12.06 3.30 -2.76
C GLY A 202 13.19 3.77 -1.84
N ALA A 203 13.30 5.08 -1.61
CA ALA A 203 14.32 5.66 -0.73
C ALA A 203 14.16 5.21 0.74
N HIS A 204 12.93 4.96 1.17
CA HIS A 204 12.61 4.56 2.55
C HIS A 204 12.47 3.05 2.72
N ARG A 205 12.44 2.25 1.64
CA ARG A 205 12.20 0.80 1.64
C ARG A 205 10.94 0.39 2.40
N ARG A 206 9.89 1.20 2.28
CA ARG A 206 8.58 1.01 2.89
C ARG A 206 7.55 0.77 1.81
N THR A 207 6.46 0.12 2.15
CA THR A 207 5.47 -0.26 1.15
C THR A 207 4.07 -0.29 1.71
N TYR A 208 3.11 -0.07 0.85
CA TYR A 208 1.68 -0.24 1.11
C TYR A 208 1.25 -1.71 1.10
N LEU A 209 1.97 -2.58 0.35
CA LEU A 209 1.55 -3.95 0.09
C LEU A 209 2.72 -4.93 0.33
N PRO A 210 3.17 -5.10 1.59
CA PRO A 210 4.17 -6.11 1.92
C PRO A 210 3.54 -7.51 1.98
N MET A 211 4.34 -8.53 1.66
CA MET A 211 3.96 -9.93 1.84
C MET A 211 5.15 -10.72 2.40
N PRO A 212 4.97 -11.56 3.43
CA PRO A 212 6.05 -12.40 3.95
C PRO A 212 6.28 -13.66 3.08
N PHE A 213 6.37 -13.47 1.77
CA PHE A 213 6.57 -14.50 0.73
C PHE A 213 7.68 -14.07 -0.22
N ALA A 214 8.57 -15.00 -0.57
CA ALA A 214 9.59 -14.76 -1.59
C ALA A 214 10.00 -16.04 -2.33
N HIS A 215 10.55 -15.84 -3.53
CA HIS A 215 11.26 -16.84 -4.32
C HIS A 215 12.75 -16.78 -4.03
N VAL A 216 13.40 -17.93 -3.98
CA VAL A 216 14.86 -18.08 -4.01
C VAL A 216 15.24 -18.74 -5.32
N VAL A 217 15.88 -17.99 -6.20
CA VAL A 217 16.17 -18.38 -7.59
C VAL A 217 17.67 -18.39 -7.87
N GLY A 218 18.09 -19.05 -8.96
CA GLY A 218 19.51 -19.14 -9.35
C GLY A 218 20.24 -20.38 -8.81
N GLY A 219 19.60 -21.11 -7.88
CA GLY A 219 20.06 -22.40 -7.34
C GLY A 219 19.11 -23.53 -7.71
N VAL A 220 18.77 -24.37 -6.75
CA VAL A 220 17.83 -25.49 -6.95
C VAL A 220 16.38 -25.03 -7.19
N GLY A 221 16.07 -23.77 -6.90
CA GLY A 221 14.75 -23.19 -7.02
C GLY A 221 13.83 -23.60 -5.86
N TRP A 222 13.43 -22.61 -5.06
CA TRP A 222 12.47 -22.78 -3.98
C TRP A 222 11.86 -21.44 -3.58
N GLY A 223 10.89 -21.46 -2.68
CA GLY A 223 10.32 -20.27 -2.09
C GLY A 223 9.77 -20.56 -0.73
N PHE A 224 9.38 -19.49 -0.03
CA PHE A 224 8.83 -19.61 1.31
C PHE A 224 7.68 -18.62 1.53
N HIS A 225 6.80 -19.00 2.47
CA HIS A 225 5.76 -18.12 3.02
C HIS A 225 5.75 -18.25 4.54
N VAL A 226 6.04 -17.16 5.25
CA VAL A 226 5.83 -17.10 6.69
C VAL A 226 4.36 -16.86 6.96
N ARG A 227 3.64 -17.89 7.40
CA ARG A 227 2.17 -17.89 7.55
C ARG A 227 1.74 -17.11 8.78
N THR A 228 1.86 -15.80 8.69
CA THR A 228 1.43 -14.89 9.75
C THR A 228 0.93 -13.57 9.17
N SER A 229 -0.05 -12.98 9.83
CA SER A 229 -0.48 -11.60 9.58
C SER A 229 0.29 -10.58 10.43
N ARG A 230 1.10 -11.04 11.39
CA ARG A 230 1.94 -10.21 12.24
C ARG A 230 3.16 -9.71 11.49
N ARG A 231 3.86 -8.75 12.07
CA ARG A 231 5.07 -8.19 11.47
C ARG A 231 6.20 -9.21 11.44
N VAL A 232 6.86 -9.31 10.30
CA VAL A 232 8.02 -10.16 10.07
C VAL A 232 9.16 -9.26 9.58
N TRP A 233 10.35 -9.48 10.10
CA TRP A 233 11.60 -8.87 9.64
C TRP A 233 12.44 -9.91 8.94
N PHE A 234 13.08 -9.50 7.85
CA PHE A 234 13.96 -10.33 7.05
C PHE A 234 15.34 -9.67 6.93
N ASP A 235 16.38 -10.41 7.26
CA ASP A 235 17.75 -10.10 6.87
C ASP A 235 18.12 -11.06 5.75
N VAL A 236 18.14 -10.56 4.53
CA VAL A 236 18.33 -11.37 3.32
C VAL A 236 19.81 -11.46 2.98
N GLY A 237 20.61 -12.00 3.89
CA GLY A 237 22.04 -12.10 3.71
C GLY A 237 22.81 -10.79 3.90
N ALA A 238 22.20 -9.78 4.54
CA ALA A 238 22.86 -8.50 4.82
C ALA A 238 23.90 -8.64 5.94
N SER A 239 23.56 -9.31 7.04
CA SER A 239 24.48 -9.58 8.15
C SER A 239 25.27 -10.86 7.95
N THR A 240 24.66 -11.89 7.38
CA THR A 240 25.25 -13.20 7.14
C THR A 240 24.99 -13.62 5.69
N PRO A 241 25.97 -13.51 4.78
CA PRO A 241 25.78 -13.66 3.34
C PRO A 241 25.18 -14.99 2.85
N ASP A 242 25.31 -16.06 3.65
CA ASP A 242 24.85 -17.42 3.36
C ASP A 242 23.54 -17.80 4.10
N ALA A 243 22.89 -16.81 4.73
CA ALA A 243 21.65 -17.03 5.48
C ALA A 243 20.63 -15.92 5.24
N LEU A 244 19.37 -16.32 5.10
CA LEU A 244 18.21 -15.46 5.23
C LEU A 244 17.69 -15.63 6.66
N VAL A 245 17.83 -14.60 7.51
CA VAL A 245 17.32 -14.61 8.87
C VAL A 245 15.92 -14.04 8.89
N VAL A 246 15.00 -14.79 9.47
CA VAL A 246 13.60 -14.42 9.66
C VAL A 246 13.36 -14.19 11.15
N GLU A 247 12.78 -13.04 11.51
CA GLU A 247 12.26 -12.78 12.83
C GLU A 247 10.79 -12.40 12.72
N ALA A 248 9.90 -13.14 13.37
CA ALA A 248 8.46 -12.93 13.28
C ALA A 248 7.85 -12.69 14.66
N GLU A 249 6.93 -11.72 14.76
CA GLU A 249 6.03 -11.64 15.92
C GLU A 249 5.11 -12.86 15.94
N THR A 250 4.79 -13.36 17.14
CA THR A 250 3.95 -14.53 17.36
C THR A 250 2.80 -14.23 18.31
N GLY A 251 1.81 -15.12 18.35
CA GLY A 251 0.87 -15.20 19.48
C GLY A 251 1.57 -15.64 20.75
N PRO A 252 0.88 -15.56 21.92
CA PRO A 252 1.48 -15.89 23.24
C PRO A 252 2.03 -17.32 23.34
N ASP A 253 1.45 -18.26 22.59
CA ASP A 253 1.88 -19.65 22.46
C ASP A 253 3.21 -19.82 21.68
N GLY A 254 3.61 -18.78 20.93
CA GLY A 254 4.80 -18.80 20.10
C GLY A 254 4.67 -19.69 18.86
N GLU A 255 3.46 -20.03 18.45
CA GLU A 255 3.22 -20.78 17.24
C GLU A 255 3.53 -19.94 15.99
N LEU A 256 4.23 -20.54 15.05
CA LEU A 256 4.54 -19.97 13.74
C LEU A 256 4.54 -21.10 12.71
N ALA A 257 3.93 -20.88 11.57
CA ALA A 257 3.93 -21.80 10.46
C ALA A 257 4.72 -21.24 9.27
N LEU A 258 5.42 -22.13 8.57
CA LEU A 258 6.28 -21.82 7.43
C LEU A 258 5.93 -22.75 6.27
N GLY A 259 5.44 -22.21 5.16
CA GLY A 259 5.34 -22.92 3.89
C GLY A 259 6.68 -22.89 3.18
N LEU A 260 7.19 -24.04 2.74
CA LEU A 260 8.40 -24.17 1.92
C LEU A 260 8.04 -24.89 0.63
N TYR A 261 8.29 -24.25 -0.50
CA TYR A 261 7.87 -24.70 -1.82
C TYR A 261 9.09 -24.98 -2.69
N ASP A 262 9.36 -26.24 -3.01
CA ASP A 262 10.40 -26.58 -3.99
C ASP A 262 9.88 -26.45 -5.41
N GLY A 263 10.73 -26.02 -6.32
CA GLY A 263 10.47 -25.93 -7.75
C GLY A 263 10.89 -24.61 -8.38
N ASP A 264 10.58 -24.48 -9.65
CA ASP A 264 10.76 -23.24 -10.41
C ASP A 264 9.82 -22.11 -9.91
N PRO A 265 10.07 -20.85 -10.31
CA PRO A 265 9.26 -19.73 -9.84
C PRO A 265 7.76 -19.87 -10.11
N ARG A 266 7.35 -20.50 -11.23
CA ARG A 266 5.92 -20.73 -11.55
C ARG A 266 5.30 -21.73 -10.57
N THR A 267 6.01 -22.79 -10.26
CA THR A 267 5.56 -23.80 -9.28
C THR A 267 5.46 -23.22 -7.87
N VAL A 268 6.45 -22.43 -7.47
CA VAL A 268 6.46 -21.75 -6.16
C VAL A 268 5.28 -20.78 -6.05
N LEU A 269 5.08 -19.90 -7.04
CA LEU A 269 3.98 -18.94 -7.04
C LEU A 269 2.61 -19.64 -7.02
N ARG A 270 2.43 -20.68 -7.83
CA ARG A 270 1.17 -21.41 -7.88
C ARG A 270 0.80 -22.02 -6.54
N ARG A 271 1.75 -22.67 -5.85
CA ARG A 271 1.53 -23.21 -4.50
C ARG A 271 1.17 -22.13 -3.49
N PHE A 272 1.84 -20.99 -3.57
CA PHE A 272 1.50 -19.84 -2.73
C PHE A 272 0.08 -19.35 -3.00
N LEU A 273 -0.31 -19.17 -4.27
CA LEU A 273 -1.66 -18.74 -4.64
C LEU A 273 -2.75 -19.75 -4.28
N ASP A 274 -2.45 -21.06 -4.32
CA ASP A 274 -3.38 -22.10 -3.86
C ASP A 274 -3.66 -22.01 -2.35
N GLU A 275 -2.73 -21.46 -1.60
CA GLU A 275 -2.86 -21.25 -0.15
C GLU A 275 -3.58 -19.95 0.21
N VAL A 276 -3.24 -18.85 -0.46
CA VAL A 276 -3.68 -17.50 -0.05
C VAL A 276 -4.86 -16.96 -0.83
N GLY A 277 -5.25 -17.64 -1.91
CA GLY A 277 -6.33 -17.23 -2.81
C GLY A 277 -5.80 -16.79 -4.17
N ARG A 278 -6.51 -17.18 -5.21
CA ARG A 278 -6.20 -16.84 -6.62
C ARG A 278 -6.92 -15.57 -7.03
N PRO A 279 -6.35 -14.78 -7.95
CA PRO A 279 -7.04 -13.64 -8.55
C PRO A 279 -8.31 -14.08 -9.26
N GLU A 280 -9.29 -13.19 -9.32
CA GLU A 280 -10.51 -13.38 -10.12
C GLU A 280 -10.35 -12.81 -11.52
N GLU A 281 -11.10 -13.35 -12.48
CA GLU A 281 -11.20 -12.76 -13.80
C GLU A 281 -11.97 -11.44 -13.73
N LEU A 282 -11.41 -10.37 -14.28
CA LEU A 282 -12.01 -9.06 -14.35
C LEU A 282 -12.42 -8.72 -15.79
N PRO A 283 -13.40 -7.82 -16.00
CA PRO A 283 -13.90 -7.47 -17.32
C PRO A 283 -12.84 -6.73 -18.14
N ASP A 284 -12.93 -6.87 -19.48
CA ASP A 284 -11.95 -6.36 -20.44
C ASP A 284 -11.70 -4.84 -20.32
N TRP A 285 -12.70 -4.07 -19.85
CA TRP A 285 -12.55 -2.62 -19.70
C TRP A 285 -11.46 -2.21 -18.71
N VAL A 286 -11.06 -3.08 -17.76
CA VAL A 286 -9.97 -2.79 -16.81
C VAL A 286 -8.63 -2.63 -17.52
N PHE A 287 -8.48 -3.17 -18.72
CA PHE A 287 -7.26 -3.06 -19.52
C PHE A 287 -7.23 -1.80 -20.41
N ARG A 288 -8.32 -1.06 -20.53
CA ARG A 288 -8.36 0.20 -21.26
C ARG A 288 -7.73 1.34 -20.44
N LEU A 289 -7.59 2.53 -21.01
CA LEU A 289 -7.06 3.69 -20.30
C LEU A 289 -8.00 4.14 -19.17
N TRP A 290 -7.45 4.33 -17.97
CA TRP A 290 -8.12 4.96 -16.84
C TRP A 290 -7.65 6.40 -16.69
N ALA A 291 -8.58 7.33 -16.52
CA ALA A 291 -8.33 8.75 -16.39
C ALA A 291 -8.84 9.27 -15.04
N SER A 292 -8.05 10.08 -14.37
CA SER A 292 -8.40 10.70 -13.10
C SER A 292 -7.71 12.05 -12.91
N GLY A 293 -8.35 12.90 -12.12
CA GLY A 293 -7.79 14.16 -11.64
C GLY A 293 -8.55 14.61 -10.39
N ASN A 294 -7.84 14.98 -9.32
CA ASN A 294 -8.49 15.38 -8.07
C ASN A 294 -9.38 16.62 -8.19
N GLU A 295 -9.17 17.43 -9.23
CA GLU A 295 -10.00 18.62 -9.47
C GLU A 295 -11.18 18.35 -10.41
N TRP A 296 -11.38 17.11 -10.87
CA TRP A 296 -12.58 16.70 -11.61
C TRP A 296 -13.74 16.47 -10.65
N ASN A 297 -14.17 17.52 -10.02
CA ASN A 297 -15.06 17.49 -8.86
C ASN A 297 -16.45 18.05 -9.12
N THR A 298 -16.84 18.16 -10.40
CA THR A 298 -18.19 18.49 -10.86
C THR A 298 -18.58 17.63 -12.05
N GLN A 299 -19.88 17.39 -12.23
CA GLN A 299 -20.41 16.69 -13.38
C GLN A 299 -19.98 17.36 -14.70
N ALA A 300 -20.04 18.70 -14.74
CA ALA A 300 -19.64 19.46 -15.91
C ALA A 300 -18.16 19.22 -16.27
N GLU A 301 -17.27 19.20 -15.28
CA GLU A 301 -15.86 18.96 -15.50
C GLU A 301 -15.58 17.51 -15.94
N VAL A 302 -16.20 16.52 -15.31
CA VAL A 302 -16.06 15.11 -15.71
C VAL A 302 -16.51 14.91 -17.15
N MET A 303 -17.67 15.47 -17.52
CA MET A 303 -18.18 15.37 -18.90
C MET A 303 -17.32 16.13 -19.90
N ARG A 304 -16.74 17.27 -19.49
CA ARG A 304 -15.78 18.03 -20.31
C ARG A 304 -14.53 17.21 -20.59
N GLN A 305 -13.98 16.53 -19.57
CA GLN A 305 -12.80 15.68 -19.73
C GLN A 305 -13.10 14.49 -20.64
N ALA A 306 -14.25 13.84 -20.48
CA ALA A 306 -14.69 12.76 -21.38
C ALA A 306 -14.83 13.26 -22.84
N GLU A 307 -15.28 14.50 -23.03
CA GLU A 307 -15.40 15.11 -24.36
C GLU A 307 -14.01 15.44 -24.96
N LEU A 308 -13.07 15.95 -24.14
CA LEU A 308 -11.70 16.21 -24.59
C LEU A 308 -10.98 14.93 -25.05
N HIS A 309 -11.19 13.79 -24.37
CA HIS A 309 -10.68 12.51 -24.85
C HIS A 309 -11.20 12.19 -26.25
N ARG A 310 -12.51 12.38 -26.47
CA ARG A 310 -13.13 12.17 -27.79
C ARG A 310 -12.62 13.15 -28.85
N GLU A 311 -12.51 14.44 -28.52
CA GLU A 311 -12.02 15.47 -29.43
C GLU A 311 -10.58 15.27 -29.88
N HIS A 312 -9.74 14.76 -28.94
CA HIS A 312 -8.34 14.48 -29.21
C HIS A 312 -8.08 13.03 -29.69
N ASP A 313 -9.15 12.24 -29.91
CA ASP A 313 -9.07 10.85 -30.35
C ASP A 313 -8.18 9.99 -29.42
N VAL A 314 -8.31 10.21 -28.09
CA VAL A 314 -7.66 9.44 -27.03
C VAL A 314 -8.68 8.46 -26.46
N PRO A 315 -8.54 7.15 -26.69
CA PRO A 315 -9.45 6.13 -26.14
C PRO A 315 -9.54 6.24 -24.61
N LEU A 316 -10.76 6.08 -24.08
CA LEU A 316 -11.04 6.16 -22.65
C LEU A 316 -11.86 4.96 -22.21
N GLY A 317 -11.36 4.18 -21.24
CA GLY A 317 -12.05 3.01 -20.70
C GLY A 317 -12.81 3.32 -19.42
N SER A 318 -12.22 4.11 -18.53
CA SER A 318 -12.87 4.48 -17.28
C SER A 318 -12.43 5.85 -16.77
N ILE A 319 -13.31 6.45 -15.95
CA ILE A 319 -13.00 7.64 -15.17
C ILE A 319 -13.05 7.28 -13.68
N VAL A 320 -12.01 7.68 -12.95
CA VAL A 320 -12.01 7.65 -11.49
C VAL A 320 -12.31 9.04 -10.98
N ILE A 321 -13.38 9.19 -10.20
CA ILE A 321 -13.70 10.48 -9.56
C ILE A 321 -13.28 10.41 -8.09
N GLU A 322 -12.32 11.25 -7.73
CA GLU A 322 -11.81 11.38 -6.35
C GLU A 322 -12.76 12.22 -5.49
N ALA A 323 -12.96 13.47 -5.84
CA ALA A 323 -13.72 14.43 -5.04
C ALA A 323 -15.20 14.49 -5.44
N TRP A 324 -15.85 13.33 -5.59
CA TRP A 324 -17.26 13.22 -5.93
C TRP A 324 -18.18 13.49 -4.74
N SER A 325 -17.75 13.16 -3.52
CA SER A 325 -18.60 13.15 -2.33
C SER A 325 -18.54 14.45 -1.53
N ASP A 326 -19.34 14.50 -0.48
CA ASP A 326 -19.29 15.52 0.57
C ASP A 326 -17.98 15.50 1.40
N GLU A 327 -17.05 14.62 1.06
CA GLU A 327 -15.76 14.39 1.73
C GLU A 327 -15.89 14.19 3.27
N SER A 328 -17.01 13.67 3.70
CA SER A 328 -17.32 13.43 5.11
C SER A 328 -17.94 12.07 5.34
N THR A 329 -19.00 11.74 4.62
CA THR A 329 -19.68 10.44 4.70
C THR A 329 -19.15 9.46 3.65
N PHE A 330 -18.65 9.96 2.51
CA PHE A 330 -18.29 9.16 1.33
C PHE A 330 -19.42 8.26 0.83
N THR A 331 -20.66 8.73 1.07
CA THR A 331 -21.90 8.13 0.62
C THR A 331 -22.84 9.14 -0.03
N THR A 332 -22.54 10.43 0.09
CA THR A 332 -23.38 11.53 -0.37
C THR A 332 -22.61 12.31 -1.44
N TRP A 333 -23.22 12.53 -2.60
CA TRP A 333 -22.66 13.38 -3.63
C TRP A 333 -22.54 14.81 -3.12
N ARG A 334 -21.46 15.50 -3.47
CA ARG A 334 -21.27 16.88 -3.04
C ARG A 334 -22.41 17.79 -3.55
N ASP A 335 -22.89 18.65 -2.68
CA ASP A 335 -24.04 19.56 -2.85
C ASP A 335 -25.39 18.86 -2.93
N ALA A 336 -25.48 17.53 -2.92
CA ALA A 336 -26.74 16.84 -2.79
C ALA A 336 -27.37 17.13 -1.42
N ARG A 337 -28.67 17.36 -1.41
CA ARG A 337 -29.44 17.62 -0.19
C ARG A 337 -30.18 16.36 0.22
N ALA A 338 -30.13 16.03 1.47
CA ALA A 338 -30.89 14.91 2.05
C ALA A 338 -31.24 15.21 3.51
N LYS A 339 -32.33 14.65 3.98
CA LYS A 339 -32.60 14.65 5.42
C LYS A 339 -31.58 13.76 6.13
N VAL A 340 -31.16 14.19 7.31
CA VAL A 340 -30.34 13.36 8.19
C VAL A 340 -31.14 12.13 8.57
N ALA A 341 -30.65 10.97 8.18
CA ALA A 341 -31.22 9.66 8.54
C ALA A 341 -30.44 9.05 9.71
N ASP A 342 -30.98 7.99 10.32
CA ASP A 342 -30.20 7.15 11.24
C ASP A 342 -28.95 6.64 10.48
N GLY A 343 -27.80 6.79 11.10
CA GLY A 343 -26.53 6.42 10.48
C GLY A 343 -26.37 4.92 10.23
N ALA A 344 -27.25 4.06 10.75
CA ALA A 344 -27.30 2.63 10.45
C ALA A 344 -28.07 2.30 9.17
N GLU A 345 -28.95 3.21 8.71
CA GLU A 345 -29.83 2.94 7.56
C GLU A 345 -29.09 3.09 6.22
N PRO A 346 -29.31 2.16 5.26
CA PRO A 346 -28.88 2.31 3.89
C PRO A 346 -29.55 3.53 3.24
N ARG A 347 -28.83 4.19 2.34
CA ARG A 347 -29.38 5.29 1.52
C ARG A 347 -29.92 4.74 0.19
N ARG A 348 -30.86 5.48 -0.39
CA ARG A 348 -31.40 5.27 -1.73
C ARG A 348 -31.26 6.53 -2.55
N LEU A 349 -31.23 6.43 -3.87
CA LEU A 349 -31.18 7.59 -4.76
C LEU A 349 -32.32 8.59 -4.49
N ALA A 350 -33.52 8.09 -4.19
CA ALA A 350 -34.69 8.91 -3.87
C ALA A 350 -34.58 9.74 -2.56
N ASP A 351 -33.60 9.45 -1.70
CA ASP A 351 -33.36 10.22 -0.49
C ASP A 351 -32.65 11.55 -0.76
N PHE A 352 -32.14 11.74 -1.97
CA PHE A 352 -31.35 12.89 -2.35
C PHE A 352 -32.07 13.81 -3.32
N GLU A 353 -31.96 15.11 -3.08
CA GLU A 353 -32.27 16.17 -4.01
C GLU A 353 -30.94 16.69 -4.59
N PHE A 354 -30.83 16.72 -5.92
CA PHE A 354 -29.66 17.22 -6.64
C PHE A 354 -29.97 18.61 -7.16
N PRO A 355 -29.39 19.70 -6.58
CA PRO A 355 -29.63 21.05 -7.06
C PRO A 355 -29.08 21.24 -8.47
N GLU A 356 -29.83 21.93 -9.33
CA GLU A 356 -29.45 22.23 -10.72
C GLU A 356 -28.08 22.93 -10.84
N HIS A 357 -27.77 23.78 -9.86
CA HIS A 357 -26.49 24.51 -9.79
C HIS A 357 -25.48 23.86 -8.82
N GLY A 358 -25.74 22.65 -8.34
CA GLY A 358 -24.80 21.88 -7.51
C GLY A 358 -23.67 21.27 -8.33
N ALA A 359 -22.71 20.68 -7.64
CA ALA A 359 -21.60 20.00 -8.30
C ALA A 359 -22.07 18.83 -9.19
N TRP A 360 -23.12 18.12 -8.77
CA TRP A 360 -23.64 16.92 -9.41
C TRP A 360 -25.16 17.03 -9.60
N PRO A 361 -25.65 17.79 -10.62
CA PRO A 361 -27.09 17.99 -10.79
C PRO A 361 -27.85 16.73 -11.24
N ASP A 362 -27.19 15.79 -11.91
CA ASP A 362 -27.79 14.52 -12.35
C ASP A 362 -26.71 13.42 -12.44
N PRO A 363 -26.26 12.85 -11.30
CA PRO A 363 -25.21 11.83 -11.32
C PRO A 363 -25.64 10.55 -12.04
N LYS A 364 -26.93 10.19 -11.99
CA LYS A 364 -27.45 9.02 -12.72
C LYS A 364 -27.36 9.23 -14.24
N GLY A 365 -27.86 10.38 -14.75
CA GLY A 365 -27.78 10.72 -16.16
C GLY A 365 -26.34 10.85 -16.66
N MET A 366 -25.42 11.34 -15.82
CA MET A 366 -23.98 11.34 -16.12
C MET A 366 -23.45 9.93 -16.34
N VAL A 367 -23.74 9.01 -15.43
CA VAL A 367 -23.28 7.60 -15.55
C VAL A 367 -23.87 6.95 -16.79
N ASP A 368 -25.17 7.14 -17.04
CA ASP A 368 -25.83 6.60 -18.24
C ASP A 368 -25.19 7.15 -19.54
N GLU A 369 -24.78 8.44 -19.55
CA GLU A 369 -24.07 9.03 -20.69
C GLU A 369 -22.67 8.43 -20.84
N LEU A 370 -21.90 8.27 -19.76
CA LEU A 370 -20.60 7.63 -19.79
C LEU A 370 -20.71 6.19 -20.32
N HIS A 371 -21.70 5.42 -19.84
CA HIS A 371 -21.95 4.06 -20.33
C HIS A 371 -22.30 4.01 -21.81
N ARG A 372 -23.08 4.99 -22.33
CA ARG A 372 -23.37 5.08 -23.78
C ARG A 372 -22.11 5.34 -24.62
N ARG A 373 -21.09 5.97 -24.02
CA ARG A 373 -19.76 6.17 -24.62
C ARG A 373 -18.80 5.02 -24.35
N ASP A 374 -19.28 3.92 -23.75
CA ASP A 374 -18.49 2.78 -23.30
C ASP A 374 -17.37 3.15 -22.31
N VAL A 375 -17.63 4.13 -21.46
CA VAL A 375 -16.75 4.58 -20.35
C VAL A 375 -17.35 4.14 -19.02
N ARG A 376 -16.53 3.51 -18.17
CA ARG A 376 -16.94 3.04 -16.84
C ARG A 376 -16.64 4.09 -15.77
N LEU A 377 -17.38 4.04 -14.67
CA LEU A 377 -17.19 4.94 -13.54
C LEU A 377 -16.71 4.23 -12.30
N VAL A 378 -15.60 4.72 -11.73
CA VAL A 378 -15.04 4.27 -10.46
C VAL A 378 -15.06 5.43 -9.47
N LEU A 379 -15.56 5.20 -8.25
CA LEU A 379 -15.63 6.23 -7.20
C LEU A 379 -14.63 5.96 -6.09
N TRP A 380 -13.94 7.01 -5.69
CA TRP A 380 -12.99 6.99 -4.59
C TRP A 380 -13.64 6.77 -3.23
N GLN A 381 -13.00 6.00 -2.35
CA GLN A 381 -13.43 5.66 -1.00
C GLN A 381 -12.25 5.64 -0.04
N ILE A 382 -12.55 5.87 1.25
CA ILE A 382 -11.62 5.68 2.37
C ILE A 382 -12.35 4.97 3.52
N PRO A 383 -11.69 4.07 4.28
CA PRO A 383 -12.35 3.28 5.32
C PRO A 383 -12.42 4.00 6.68
N LEU A 384 -12.76 5.29 6.68
CA LEU A 384 -12.80 6.12 7.88
C LEU A 384 -14.06 6.99 7.93
N ILE A 385 -14.64 7.17 9.13
CA ILE A 385 -15.64 8.19 9.41
C ILE A 385 -14.90 9.46 9.81
N LYS A 386 -15.06 10.54 9.07
CA LYS A 386 -14.37 11.81 9.28
C LYS A 386 -14.85 12.50 10.56
N MET A 387 -13.94 12.87 11.44
CA MET A 387 -14.24 13.47 12.74
C MET A 387 -13.75 14.91 12.88
N ARG A 388 -13.11 15.46 11.85
CA ARG A 388 -12.61 16.84 11.85
C ARG A 388 -13.17 17.62 10.65
N PRO A 389 -13.44 18.93 10.79
CA PRO A 389 -13.24 19.77 11.99
C PRO A 389 -14.14 19.38 13.17
N HIS A 390 -15.41 19.15 12.98
CA HIS A 390 -16.36 18.58 13.95
C HIS A 390 -17.44 17.86 13.15
N PRO A 391 -17.79 16.62 13.48
CA PRO A 391 -18.85 15.92 12.77
C PRO A 391 -20.19 16.62 13.01
N ALA A 392 -20.92 16.86 11.93
CA ALA A 392 -22.26 17.44 11.94
C ALA A 392 -23.14 16.75 10.91
N GLY A 393 -24.47 16.93 10.98
CA GLY A 393 -25.38 16.34 10.02
C GLY A 393 -25.25 14.82 9.92
N GLN A 394 -25.21 14.29 8.70
CA GLN A 394 -25.17 12.86 8.45
C GLN A 394 -23.91 12.19 8.98
N VAL A 395 -22.73 12.80 8.85
CA VAL A 395 -21.49 12.18 9.35
C VAL A 395 -21.50 12.02 10.87
N LYS A 396 -22.20 12.92 11.60
CA LYS A 396 -22.41 12.76 13.04
C LYS A 396 -23.35 11.59 13.33
N ALA A 397 -24.46 11.48 12.62
CA ALA A 397 -25.38 10.37 12.75
C ALA A 397 -24.71 9.02 12.44
N ASP A 398 -23.86 8.98 11.41
CA ASP A 398 -23.05 7.80 11.05
C ASP A 398 -22.06 7.43 12.17
N ALA A 399 -21.38 8.40 12.77
CA ALA A 399 -20.48 8.17 13.88
C ALA A 399 -21.19 7.68 15.14
N ASP A 400 -22.33 8.30 15.47
CA ASP A 400 -23.16 7.91 16.63
C ASP A 400 -23.71 6.49 16.44
N ALA A 401 -24.18 6.15 15.23
CA ALA A 401 -24.64 4.82 14.89
C ALA A 401 -23.52 3.78 14.95
N ALA A 402 -22.34 4.08 14.40
CA ALA A 402 -21.18 3.19 14.44
C ALA A 402 -20.76 2.85 15.88
N ILE A 403 -20.82 3.84 16.79
CA ILE A 403 -20.53 3.64 18.22
C ILE A 403 -21.64 2.82 18.88
N ARG A 404 -22.91 3.16 18.64
CA ARG A 404 -24.08 2.45 19.20
C ARG A 404 -24.12 0.99 18.77
N ASP A 405 -23.90 0.73 17.48
CA ASP A 405 -24.00 -0.59 16.86
C ASP A 405 -22.73 -1.43 17.07
N GLY A 406 -21.69 -0.82 17.65
CA GLY A 406 -20.44 -1.49 18.01
C GLY A 406 -19.72 -2.08 16.81
N VAL A 407 -19.59 -1.31 15.70
CA VAL A 407 -18.94 -1.77 14.45
C VAL A 407 -17.51 -1.23 14.28
N LEU A 408 -16.97 -0.60 15.31
CA LEU A 408 -15.68 0.09 15.26
C LEU A 408 -14.55 -0.74 15.87
N ILE A 409 -13.34 -0.62 15.31
CA ILE A 409 -12.11 -1.00 15.99
C ILE A 409 -11.99 -0.16 17.27
N ARG A 410 -11.50 -0.79 18.35
CA ARG A 410 -11.37 -0.19 19.67
C ARG A 410 -9.92 -0.13 20.10
N GLU A 411 -9.63 0.72 21.05
CA GLU A 411 -8.36 0.78 21.77
C GLU A 411 -8.61 0.69 23.28
N GLU A 412 -7.68 0.08 23.99
CA GLU A 412 -7.71 0.02 25.45
C GLU A 412 -7.23 1.35 26.03
N ALA A 413 -8.10 2.01 26.79
CA ALA A 413 -7.77 3.24 27.49
C ALA A 413 -6.93 2.94 28.75
N PRO A 414 -6.26 3.96 29.33
CA PRO A 414 -5.45 3.79 30.54
C PRO A 414 -6.18 3.21 31.77
N ASP A 415 -7.51 3.34 31.81
CA ASP A 415 -8.37 2.80 32.86
C ASP A 415 -8.88 1.37 32.57
N GLY A 416 -8.39 0.73 31.48
CA GLY A 416 -8.80 -0.59 31.04
C GLY A 416 -10.13 -0.62 30.26
N THR A 417 -10.79 0.54 30.06
CA THR A 417 -12.01 0.58 29.25
C THR A 417 -11.69 0.56 27.76
N LEU A 418 -12.51 -0.12 26.98
CA LEU A 418 -12.42 -0.10 25.52
C LEU A 418 -13.14 1.12 24.96
N ARG A 419 -12.46 1.88 24.13
CA ARG A 419 -12.99 3.06 23.44
C ARG A 419 -12.84 2.91 21.94
N PRO A 420 -13.66 3.57 21.13
CA PRO A 420 -13.42 3.62 19.68
C PRO A 420 -12.01 4.11 19.37
N TYR A 421 -11.27 3.35 18.56
CA TYR A 421 -9.98 3.77 18.04
C TYR A 421 -10.15 5.06 17.23
N ARG A 422 -9.19 5.95 17.36
CA ARG A 422 -9.12 7.19 16.59
C ARG A 422 -7.83 7.21 15.80
N ASN A 423 -7.96 7.32 14.47
CA ASN A 423 -6.82 7.37 13.55
C ASN A 423 -5.73 8.34 14.06
N ARG A 424 -4.52 7.82 14.18
CA ARG A 424 -3.33 8.55 14.67
C ARG A 424 -2.47 9.09 13.54
N GLY A 425 -2.74 8.66 12.30
CA GLY A 425 -2.07 9.13 11.10
C GLY A 425 -2.38 10.59 10.79
N TRP A 426 -1.59 11.17 9.91
CA TRP A 426 -1.74 12.56 9.47
C TRP A 426 -2.98 12.76 8.60
N TRP A 427 -3.34 11.74 7.81
CA TRP A 427 -4.45 11.77 6.90
C TRP A 427 -5.74 11.35 7.62
N PHE A 428 -6.80 12.12 7.53
CA PHE A 428 -8.04 11.98 8.29
C PHE A 428 -7.84 11.80 9.82
N PRO A 429 -7.10 12.72 10.49
CA PRO A 429 -6.76 12.58 11.90
C PRO A 429 -7.99 12.46 12.77
N LEU A 430 -7.94 11.59 13.78
CA LEU A 430 -9.01 11.25 14.71
C LEU A 430 -10.24 10.58 14.07
N GLY A 431 -10.21 10.21 12.79
CA GLY A 431 -11.25 9.43 12.14
C GLY A 431 -11.55 8.14 12.89
N LEU A 432 -12.82 7.74 12.93
CA LEU A 432 -13.24 6.45 13.47
C LEU A 432 -13.10 5.38 12.38
N MET A 433 -12.66 4.20 12.77
CA MET A 433 -12.34 3.13 11.84
C MET A 433 -13.30 1.96 12.03
N PRO A 434 -14.21 1.68 11.07
CA PRO A 434 -15.02 0.47 11.07
C PRO A 434 -14.12 -0.78 11.00
N ASP A 435 -14.50 -1.83 11.71
CA ASP A 435 -13.79 -3.10 11.65
C ASP A 435 -14.22 -3.91 10.41
N LEU A 436 -13.62 -3.62 9.26
CA LEU A 436 -13.96 -4.31 8.01
C LEU A 436 -13.48 -5.77 7.98
N THR A 437 -12.75 -6.24 9.02
CA THR A 437 -12.41 -7.67 9.17
C THR A 437 -13.56 -8.49 9.77
N ASP A 438 -14.59 -7.82 10.29
CA ASP A 438 -15.84 -8.41 10.76
C ASP A 438 -16.92 -8.27 9.67
N GLU A 439 -17.56 -9.37 9.31
CA GLU A 439 -18.53 -9.40 8.20
C GLU A 439 -19.75 -8.50 8.46
N ARG A 440 -20.23 -8.41 9.71
CA ARG A 440 -21.34 -7.55 10.08
C ARG A 440 -20.99 -6.07 9.93
N ALA A 441 -19.80 -5.68 10.38
CA ALA A 441 -19.32 -4.31 10.26
C ALA A 441 -19.01 -3.94 8.79
N ALA A 442 -18.45 -4.87 8.02
CA ALA A 442 -18.21 -4.71 6.58
C ALA A 442 -19.54 -4.52 5.81
N HIS A 443 -20.56 -5.34 6.13
CA HIS A 443 -21.90 -5.20 5.55
C HIS A 443 -22.52 -3.85 5.94
N TRP A 444 -22.52 -3.48 7.23
CA TRP A 444 -22.99 -2.19 7.72
C TRP A 444 -22.37 -1.00 6.99
N TRP A 445 -21.06 -1.08 6.71
CA TRP A 445 -20.31 -0.04 5.98
C TRP A 445 -20.69 0.02 4.51
N THR A 446 -20.74 -1.11 3.82
CA THR A 446 -20.94 -1.18 2.38
C THR A 446 -22.40 -0.98 1.97
N GLU A 447 -23.39 -1.35 2.77
CA GLU A 447 -24.81 -1.18 2.47
C GLU A 447 -25.21 0.27 2.23
N LYS A 448 -24.56 1.22 2.89
CA LYS A 448 -24.76 2.66 2.66
C LYS A 448 -24.35 3.11 1.24
N ARG A 449 -23.58 2.31 0.55
CA ARG A 449 -23.04 2.57 -0.79
C ARG A 449 -23.76 1.76 -1.87
N ARG A 450 -24.67 0.87 -1.48
CA ARG A 450 -25.37 -0.01 -2.42
C ARG A 450 -26.10 0.78 -3.51
N TYR A 451 -26.75 1.89 -3.17
CA TYR A 451 -27.46 2.72 -4.15
C TYR A 451 -26.54 3.30 -5.24
N LEU A 452 -25.25 3.54 -4.94
CA LEU A 452 -24.28 3.98 -5.93
C LEU A 452 -24.10 2.93 -7.03
N VAL A 453 -24.12 1.66 -6.67
CA VAL A 453 -23.95 0.53 -7.60
C VAL A 453 -25.27 0.21 -8.31
N GLU A 454 -26.36 0.01 -7.53
CA GLU A 454 -27.63 -0.52 -8.04
C GLU A 454 -28.51 0.54 -8.72
N GLU A 455 -28.52 1.78 -8.21
CA GLU A 455 -29.42 2.82 -8.69
C GLU A 455 -28.68 3.86 -9.57
N ILE A 456 -27.46 4.26 -9.21
CA ILE A 456 -26.62 5.17 -10.01
C ILE A 456 -25.94 4.43 -11.16
N GLY A 457 -25.39 3.23 -10.89
CA GLY A 457 -24.75 2.39 -11.90
C GLY A 457 -23.22 2.37 -11.84
N VAL A 458 -22.58 2.80 -10.74
CA VAL A 458 -21.12 2.80 -10.55
C VAL A 458 -20.53 1.43 -10.82
N ASP A 459 -19.38 1.35 -11.50
CA ASP A 459 -18.76 0.12 -12.01
C ASP A 459 -17.61 -0.39 -11.13
N GLY A 460 -17.13 0.40 -10.18
CA GLY A 460 -16.06 0.01 -9.26
C GLY A 460 -15.79 1.07 -8.20
N PHE A 461 -14.89 0.73 -7.28
CA PHE A 461 -14.46 1.64 -6.23
C PHE A 461 -12.93 1.70 -6.14
N LYS A 462 -12.37 2.92 -6.11
CA LYS A 462 -10.99 3.14 -5.69
C LYS A 462 -10.96 3.09 -4.17
N THR A 463 -10.52 1.96 -3.63
CA THR A 463 -10.43 1.66 -2.20
C THR A 463 -9.09 2.13 -1.65
N ASP A 464 -8.97 3.44 -1.51
CA ASP A 464 -7.75 4.12 -1.10
C ASP A 464 -7.55 4.07 0.42
N GLY A 465 -6.31 4.14 0.88
CA GLY A 465 -5.97 3.99 2.29
C GLY A 465 -6.02 2.52 2.74
N GLY A 466 -6.31 2.33 4.02
CA GLY A 466 -6.32 1.00 4.65
C GLY A 466 -5.15 0.77 5.61
N GLU A 467 -4.15 1.64 5.61
CA GLU A 467 -2.95 1.62 6.48
C GLU A 467 -3.14 2.35 7.81
N HIS A 468 -4.36 2.72 8.17
CA HIS A 468 -4.66 3.62 9.30
C HIS A 468 -4.70 2.91 10.65
N ALA A 469 -4.68 1.59 10.71
CA ALA A 469 -4.69 0.83 11.95
C ALA A 469 -3.26 0.73 12.51
N TRP A 470 -2.98 1.49 13.57
CA TRP A 470 -1.67 1.51 14.21
C TRP A 470 -1.75 1.12 15.68
N GLY A 471 -0.88 0.19 16.08
CA GLY A 471 -0.69 -0.21 17.46
C GLY A 471 -1.22 -1.61 17.76
N ARG A 472 -0.42 -2.35 18.51
CA ARG A 472 -0.74 -3.72 18.97
C ARG A 472 -1.87 -3.75 20.01
N GLU A 473 -2.12 -2.61 20.68
CA GLU A 473 -3.17 -2.48 21.69
C GLU A 473 -4.58 -2.29 21.10
N LEU A 474 -4.71 -2.19 19.77
CA LEU A 474 -6.03 -2.18 19.14
C LEU A 474 -6.76 -3.50 19.39
N VAL A 475 -8.06 -3.43 19.54
CA VAL A 475 -8.94 -4.57 19.77
C VAL A 475 -10.02 -4.60 18.70
N TYR A 476 -9.99 -5.62 17.88
CA TYR A 476 -10.96 -5.89 16.84
C TYR A 476 -12.23 -6.54 17.42
N LEU A 477 -13.28 -6.66 16.64
CA LEU A 477 -14.58 -7.13 17.14
C LEU A 477 -14.56 -8.61 17.55
N ASP A 478 -13.70 -9.41 16.95
CA ASP A 478 -13.45 -10.82 17.30
C ASP A 478 -12.53 -10.98 18.54
N GLY A 479 -12.11 -9.88 19.17
CA GLY A 479 -11.23 -9.86 20.33
C GLY A 479 -9.74 -9.94 20.01
N ARG A 480 -9.35 -10.16 18.76
CA ARG A 480 -7.95 -10.19 18.33
C ARG A 480 -7.31 -8.81 18.41
N ARG A 481 -5.99 -8.80 18.52
CA ARG A 481 -5.21 -7.56 18.69
C ARG A 481 -4.69 -6.98 17.37
N GLY A 482 -4.23 -5.73 17.44
CA GLY A 482 -3.71 -5.01 16.30
C GLY A 482 -2.47 -5.62 15.68
N ASP A 483 -1.59 -6.25 16.45
CA ASP A 483 -0.44 -6.99 15.93
C ASP A 483 -0.83 -8.12 14.98
N GLU A 484 -2.02 -8.71 15.15
CA GLU A 484 -2.55 -9.77 14.29
C GLU A 484 -3.41 -9.22 13.14
N LYS A 485 -4.13 -8.11 13.34
CA LYS A 485 -5.17 -7.68 12.41
C LYS A 485 -4.80 -6.46 11.55
N ASN A 486 -3.87 -5.63 12.00
CA ASN A 486 -3.59 -4.37 11.28
C ASN A 486 -3.14 -4.59 9.84
N ASN A 487 -2.23 -5.54 9.60
CA ASN A 487 -1.71 -5.82 8.26
C ASN A 487 -2.77 -6.39 7.30
N VAL A 488 -3.73 -7.17 7.80
CA VAL A 488 -4.77 -7.78 6.96
C VAL A 488 -5.99 -6.88 6.77
N PHE A 489 -6.09 -5.77 7.48
CA PHE A 489 -7.21 -4.84 7.35
C PHE A 489 -7.46 -4.40 5.88
N PRO A 490 -6.45 -3.98 5.08
CA PRO A 490 -6.68 -3.57 3.70
C PRO A 490 -7.17 -4.70 2.79
N VAL A 491 -6.80 -5.95 3.06
CA VAL A 491 -7.33 -7.13 2.34
C VAL A 491 -8.85 -7.22 2.50
N HIS A 492 -9.31 -7.12 3.76
CA HIS A 492 -10.73 -7.15 4.09
C HIS A 492 -11.48 -5.92 3.58
N TYR A 493 -10.80 -4.77 3.50
CA TYR A 493 -11.38 -3.56 2.92
C TYR A 493 -11.68 -3.75 1.42
N ALA A 494 -10.72 -4.20 0.64
CA ALA A 494 -10.92 -4.53 -0.78
C ALA A 494 -12.01 -5.60 -0.96
N LYS A 495 -11.96 -6.68 -0.15
CA LYS A 495 -12.95 -7.75 -0.14
C LYS A 495 -14.37 -7.21 0.10
N ALA A 496 -14.55 -6.35 1.09
CA ALA A 496 -15.87 -5.81 1.47
C ALA A 496 -16.54 -5.08 0.29
N PHE A 497 -15.79 -4.27 -0.45
CA PHE A 497 -16.29 -3.57 -1.64
C PHE A 497 -16.47 -4.52 -2.84
N GLY A 498 -15.57 -5.46 -3.04
CA GLY A 498 -15.76 -6.52 -4.04
C GLY A 498 -17.02 -7.34 -3.80
N ASP A 499 -17.32 -7.67 -2.54
CA ASP A 499 -18.54 -8.38 -2.16
C ASP A 499 -19.81 -7.52 -2.37
N LEU A 500 -19.74 -6.21 -2.12
CA LEU A 500 -20.83 -5.29 -2.50
C LEU A 500 -21.10 -5.36 -3.99
N MET A 501 -20.06 -5.25 -4.84
CA MET A 501 -20.20 -5.32 -6.30
C MET A 501 -20.82 -6.64 -6.75
N ARG A 502 -20.34 -7.78 -6.20
CA ARG A 502 -20.90 -9.12 -6.53
C ARG A 502 -22.38 -9.24 -6.12
N ARG A 503 -22.74 -8.79 -4.91
CA ARG A 503 -24.14 -8.81 -4.43
C ARG A 503 -25.05 -7.96 -5.31
N SER A 504 -24.52 -6.89 -5.89
CA SER A 504 -25.23 -6.01 -6.83
C SER A 504 -25.16 -6.47 -8.29
N GLY A 505 -24.66 -7.69 -8.55
CA GLY A 505 -24.60 -8.28 -9.90
C GLY A 505 -23.54 -7.69 -10.83
N LYS A 506 -22.50 -7.03 -10.27
CA LYS A 506 -21.38 -6.44 -11.02
C LYS A 506 -20.06 -7.17 -10.75
N ALA A 507 -19.11 -7.01 -11.66
CA ALA A 507 -17.75 -7.48 -11.46
C ALA A 507 -17.09 -6.79 -10.25
N PRO A 508 -16.29 -7.51 -9.44
CA PRO A 508 -15.74 -7.00 -8.18
C PRO A 508 -14.53 -6.09 -8.40
N VAL A 509 -14.68 -5.03 -9.16
CA VAL A 509 -13.60 -4.10 -9.46
C VAL A 509 -13.39 -3.16 -8.28
N THR A 510 -12.30 -3.40 -7.55
CA THR A 510 -11.73 -2.47 -6.57
C THR A 510 -10.35 -2.05 -7.04
N PHE A 511 -9.91 -0.85 -6.64
CA PHE A 511 -8.61 -0.30 -6.99
C PHE A 511 -7.94 0.18 -5.71
N SER A 512 -7.03 -0.65 -5.19
CA SER A 512 -6.44 -0.49 -3.86
C SER A 512 -4.95 -0.19 -3.93
N ARG A 513 -4.43 0.60 -2.98
CA ARG A 513 -2.98 0.75 -2.81
C ARG A 513 -2.44 -0.16 -1.72
N ALA A 514 -3.16 -0.26 -0.60
CA ALA A 514 -2.73 -1.09 0.51
C ALA A 514 -3.21 -2.53 0.36
N GLY A 515 -2.37 -3.45 0.83
CA GLY A 515 -2.67 -4.87 0.83
C GLY A 515 -1.70 -5.66 1.71
N PHE A 516 -1.95 -6.95 1.78
CA PHE A 516 -1.12 -7.95 2.45
C PHE A 516 -1.36 -9.30 1.80
N THR A 517 -0.80 -10.39 2.35
CA THR A 517 -1.11 -11.76 1.92
C THR A 517 -2.62 -12.00 1.87
N GLY A 518 -3.13 -12.50 0.76
CA GLY A 518 -4.56 -12.66 0.46
C GLY A 518 -5.14 -11.57 -0.46
N SER A 519 -4.42 -10.46 -0.64
CA SER A 519 -4.83 -9.40 -1.58
C SER A 519 -4.87 -9.85 -3.03
N GLN A 520 -4.17 -10.91 -3.38
CA GLN A 520 -4.16 -11.52 -4.71
C GLN A 520 -5.57 -11.82 -5.24
N ALA A 521 -6.49 -12.19 -4.35
CA ALA A 521 -7.86 -12.55 -4.66
C ALA A 521 -8.81 -11.35 -4.85
N HIS A 522 -8.33 -10.11 -4.75
CA HIS A 522 -9.21 -8.95 -4.66
C HIS A 522 -8.80 -7.78 -5.56
N GLY A 523 -9.54 -7.59 -6.65
CA GLY A 523 -9.53 -6.37 -7.46
C GLY A 523 -8.20 -6.03 -8.16
N THR A 524 -7.94 -4.75 -8.27
CA THR A 524 -6.77 -4.18 -8.93
C THR A 524 -5.96 -3.32 -7.94
N PHE A 525 -4.67 -3.06 -8.24
CA PHE A 525 -3.75 -2.33 -7.37
C PHE A 525 -2.97 -1.26 -8.13
N TRP A 526 -2.53 -0.22 -7.41
CA TRP A 526 -1.57 0.75 -7.94
C TRP A 526 -0.48 1.07 -6.91
N ALA A 527 0.65 1.59 -7.39
CA ALA A 527 1.86 1.86 -6.61
C ALA A 527 1.73 2.94 -5.52
N GLY A 528 0.53 3.51 -5.31
CA GLY A 528 0.36 4.64 -4.40
C GLY A 528 0.91 5.95 -4.97
N ASP A 529 1.13 6.93 -4.10
CA ASP A 529 1.49 8.29 -4.46
C ASP A 529 3.00 8.43 -4.64
N GLU A 530 3.44 8.86 -5.82
CA GLU A 530 4.85 9.15 -6.12
C GLU A 530 5.04 10.52 -6.79
N ASN A 531 6.27 11.02 -6.75
CA ASN A 531 6.63 12.26 -7.41
C ASN A 531 6.81 12.07 -8.92
N SER A 532 6.69 13.17 -9.68
CA SER A 532 6.95 13.18 -11.12
C SER A 532 8.47 13.28 -11.40
N THR A 533 9.19 12.17 -11.17
CA THR A 533 10.64 12.07 -11.37
C THR A 533 11.03 10.74 -12.04
N TRP A 534 12.19 10.73 -12.72
CA TRP A 534 12.75 9.52 -13.31
C TRP A 534 13.05 8.43 -12.28
N GLU A 535 13.46 8.82 -11.08
CA GLU A 535 13.73 7.90 -10.00
C GLU A 535 12.43 7.21 -9.53
N ALA A 536 11.34 7.99 -9.33
CA ALA A 536 10.03 7.45 -8.98
C ALA A 536 9.44 6.57 -10.08
N PHE A 537 9.70 6.87 -11.35
CA PHE A 537 9.33 6.01 -12.47
C PHE A 537 10.02 4.63 -12.37
N ARG A 538 11.33 4.59 -12.12
CA ARG A 538 12.04 3.33 -11.89
C ARG A 538 11.53 2.58 -10.67
N TRP A 539 11.27 3.29 -9.57
CA TRP A 539 10.68 2.69 -8.37
C TRP A 539 9.32 2.05 -8.66
N SER A 540 8.46 2.72 -9.40
CA SER A 540 7.16 2.17 -9.78
C SER A 540 7.29 0.89 -10.61
N LEU A 541 8.24 0.81 -11.54
CA LEU A 541 8.47 -0.43 -12.30
C LEU A 541 8.96 -1.58 -11.41
N TYR A 542 9.88 -1.32 -10.46
CA TYR A 542 10.26 -2.34 -9.47
C TYR A 542 9.07 -2.80 -8.63
N ALA A 543 8.22 -1.85 -8.19
CA ALA A 543 7.02 -2.16 -7.42
C ALA A 543 6.09 -3.13 -8.17
N GLY A 544 5.82 -2.87 -9.45
CA GLY A 544 5.00 -3.73 -10.29
C GLY A 544 5.60 -5.13 -10.50
N LEU A 545 6.90 -5.22 -10.74
CA LEU A 545 7.59 -6.49 -10.94
C LEU A 545 7.62 -7.34 -9.65
N ASN A 546 7.82 -6.72 -8.49
CA ASN A 546 7.78 -7.40 -7.20
C ASN A 546 6.35 -7.81 -6.80
N ALA A 547 5.36 -6.93 -7.03
CA ALA A 547 3.95 -7.23 -6.82
C ALA A 547 3.51 -8.43 -7.68
N ALA A 548 3.87 -8.43 -8.97
CA ALA A 548 3.62 -9.53 -9.90
C ALA A 548 4.30 -10.83 -9.45
N SER A 549 5.55 -10.75 -8.96
CA SER A 549 6.27 -11.90 -8.38
C SER A 549 5.59 -12.47 -7.15
N SER A 550 4.74 -11.68 -6.48
CA SER A 550 3.96 -12.07 -5.31
C SER A 550 2.48 -12.38 -5.63
N GLY A 551 2.14 -12.50 -6.94
CA GLY A 551 0.83 -12.96 -7.40
C GLY A 551 -0.22 -11.87 -7.67
N ILE A 552 0.14 -10.59 -7.68
CA ILE A 552 -0.74 -9.51 -8.11
C ILE A 552 -0.78 -9.48 -9.65
N VAL A 553 -1.93 -9.77 -10.23
CA VAL A 553 -2.12 -9.80 -11.70
C VAL A 553 -2.46 -8.42 -12.26
N TYR A 554 -3.34 -7.68 -11.58
CA TYR A 554 -3.87 -6.40 -12.06
C TYR A 554 -3.20 -5.25 -11.31
N TRP A 555 -2.17 -4.68 -11.90
CA TRP A 555 -1.36 -3.64 -11.29
C TRP A 555 -1.04 -2.50 -12.28
N GLY A 556 -0.94 -1.28 -11.76
CA GLY A 556 -0.50 -0.09 -12.48
C GLY A 556 0.12 0.95 -11.55
N TRP A 557 0.39 2.14 -12.08
CA TRP A 557 0.85 3.29 -11.31
C TRP A 557 0.31 4.59 -11.91
N ASP A 558 0.38 5.69 -11.17
CA ASP A 558 0.06 7.01 -11.68
C ASP A 558 1.14 7.43 -12.71
N LEU A 559 0.80 7.36 -13.99
CA LEU A 559 1.70 7.60 -15.12
C LEU A 559 2.46 8.91 -14.94
N ALA A 560 3.79 8.84 -15.00
CA ALA A 560 4.73 9.95 -14.77
C ALA A 560 4.61 10.64 -13.40
N GLY A 561 3.96 9.99 -12.43
CA GLY A 561 3.83 10.45 -11.05
C GLY A 561 2.55 11.24 -10.78
N PHE A 562 2.08 11.12 -9.53
CA PHE A 562 0.88 11.75 -8.99
C PHE A 562 1.12 13.18 -8.50
N SER A 563 2.25 13.37 -7.82
CA SER A 563 2.52 14.54 -6.98
C SER A 563 3.59 15.47 -7.54
N GLY A 564 3.66 16.68 -6.96
CA GLY A 564 4.67 17.67 -7.28
C GLY A 564 4.38 18.45 -8.55
N ASP A 565 5.41 19.00 -9.17
CA ASP A 565 5.27 19.69 -10.44
C ASP A 565 4.89 18.73 -11.56
N VAL A 566 4.30 19.27 -12.64
CA VAL A 566 4.01 18.45 -13.81
C VAL A 566 5.30 17.84 -14.37
N PRO A 567 5.26 16.58 -14.84
CA PRO A 567 6.44 15.93 -15.41
C PRO A 567 6.94 16.69 -16.66
N THR A 568 8.22 16.50 -16.98
CA THR A 568 8.73 16.90 -18.29
C THR A 568 8.02 16.12 -19.40
N ALA A 569 7.96 16.67 -20.60
CA ALA A 569 7.36 15.98 -21.75
C ALA A 569 8.02 14.61 -22.00
N GLU A 570 9.33 14.51 -21.87
CA GLU A 570 10.05 13.26 -22.06
C GLU A 570 9.63 12.21 -21.01
N LEU A 571 9.66 12.54 -19.71
CA LEU A 571 9.25 11.63 -18.65
C LEU A 571 7.80 11.16 -18.86
N TYR A 572 6.91 12.09 -19.23
CA TYR A 572 5.50 11.78 -19.49
C TYR A 572 5.34 10.77 -20.61
N LEU A 573 6.00 10.99 -21.75
CA LEU A 573 5.90 10.13 -22.92
C LEU A 573 6.60 8.78 -22.74
N ARG A 574 7.76 8.73 -22.07
CA ARG A 574 8.42 7.47 -21.74
C ARG A 574 7.61 6.65 -20.75
N SER A 575 6.98 7.32 -19.78
CA SER A 575 6.02 6.65 -18.87
C SER A 575 4.79 6.14 -19.61
N ALA A 576 4.24 6.91 -20.56
CA ALA A 576 3.09 6.48 -21.38
C ALA A 576 3.44 5.24 -22.23
N ALA A 577 4.63 5.25 -22.84
CA ALA A 577 5.14 4.11 -23.59
C ALA A 577 5.23 2.83 -22.73
N ALA A 578 5.75 2.94 -21.51
CA ALA A 578 5.81 1.81 -20.57
C ALA A 578 4.42 1.40 -20.07
N ALA A 579 3.57 2.37 -19.72
CA ALA A 579 2.22 2.12 -19.18
C ALA A 579 1.30 1.42 -20.18
N ALA A 580 1.52 1.60 -21.48
CA ALA A 580 0.79 0.86 -22.52
C ALA A 580 1.00 -0.67 -22.43
N PHE A 581 2.06 -1.13 -21.73
CA PHE A 581 2.47 -2.52 -21.62
C PHE A 581 2.51 -3.05 -20.18
N VAL A 582 1.71 -2.48 -19.28
CA VAL A 582 1.45 -3.04 -17.95
C VAL A 582 -0.03 -3.38 -17.80
N PRO A 583 -0.43 -4.16 -16.79
CA PRO A 583 -1.84 -4.57 -16.66
C PRO A 583 -2.84 -3.42 -16.62
N ILE A 584 -2.59 -2.35 -15.87
CA ILE A 584 -3.47 -1.17 -15.77
C ILE A 584 -2.73 0.06 -16.27
N MET A 585 -3.23 0.67 -17.34
CA MET A 585 -2.74 1.97 -17.83
C MET A 585 -3.60 3.09 -17.25
N GLN A 586 -3.00 3.97 -16.43
CA GLN A 586 -3.73 5.10 -15.87
C GLN A 586 -2.87 6.36 -15.77
N TYR A 587 -3.52 7.51 -15.76
CA TYR A 587 -2.94 8.75 -15.27
C TYR A 587 -3.83 9.38 -14.19
N HIS A 588 -3.23 10.09 -13.27
CA HIS A 588 -3.89 10.74 -12.16
C HIS A 588 -3.08 11.94 -11.68
N SER A 589 -3.72 12.90 -11.00
CA SER A 589 -3.07 14.11 -10.51
C SER A 589 -3.53 14.51 -9.12
N GLU A 590 -2.54 14.94 -8.32
CA GLU A 590 -2.75 15.53 -7.00
C GLU A 590 -3.62 16.80 -7.08
N PHE A 591 -4.41 17.05 -6.03
CA PHE A 591 -5.17 18.28 -5.87
C PHE A 591 -4.24 19.49 -5.72
N ASN A 592 -4.40 20.51 -6.56
CA ASN A 592 -3.58 21.72 -6.52
C ASN A 592 -4.35 22.98 -6.08
N HIS A 593 -5.50 22.82 -5.43
CA HIS A 593 -6.34 23.89 -4.88
C HIS A 593 -6.82 24.89 -5.96
N HIS A 594 -7.17 24.39 -7.15
CA HIS A 594 -7.58 25.17 -8.31
C HIS A 594 -6.62 26.31 -8.69
N ARG A 595 -5.32 26.14 -8.39
CA ARG A 595 -4.30 27.12 -8.78
C ARG A 595 -4.08 27.10 -10.28
N THR A 596 -3.78 28.27 -10.82
CA THR A 596 -3.35 28.42 -12.21
C THR A 596 -1.83 28.63 -12.23
N PRO A 597 -1.10 27.89 -13.04
CA PRO A 597 -1.57 26.89 -14.01
C PRO A 597 -1.90 25.53 -13.36
N SER A 598 -2.79 24.77 -13.99
CA SER A 598 -3.22 23.44 -13.53
C SER A 598 -2.05 22.45 -13.46
N ARG A 599 -2.14 21.50 -12.52
CA ARG A 599 -1.22 20.36 -12.39
C ARG A 599 -1.81 19.05 -12.91
N ASP A 600 -2.94 19.09 -13.59
CA ASP A 600 -3.52 17.91 -14.21
C ASP A 600 -2.53 17.20 -15.14
N ARG A 601 -2.51 15.86 -15.08
CA ARG A 601 -1.66 15.01 -15.92
C ARG A 601 -2.36 14.57 -17.20
N THR A 602 -3.40 15.27 -17.61
CA THR A 602 -4.01 15.08 -18.94
C THR A 602 -3.01 15.41 -20.03
N PRO A 603 -3.00 14.68 -21.16
CA PRO A 603 -2.02 14.91 -22.22
C PRO A 603 -2.11 16.32 -22.83
N TRP A 604 -3.31 16.92 -22.90
CA TRP A 604 -3.48 18.31 -23.35
C TRP A 604 -2.90 19.32 -22.36
N ASN A 605 -3.08 19.13 -21.05
CA ASN A 605 -2.47 20.01 -20.05
C ASN A 605 -0.94 19.87 -20.04
N ILE A 606 -0.41 18.66 -20.16
CA ILE A 606 1.05 18.46 -20.25
C ILE A 606 1.62 19.10 -21.53
N ALA A 607 0.93 18.98 -22.67
CA ALA A 607 1.33 19.64 -23.92
C ALA A 607 1.38 21.17 -23.76
N GLU A 608 0.33 21.76 -23.19
CA GLU A 608 0.27 23.20 -22.92
C GLU A 608 1.36 23.66 -21.94
N ARG A 609 1.55 22.90 -20.85
CA ARG A 609 2.51 23.22 -19.79
C ARG A 609 3.97 23.10 -20.21
N SER A 610 4.29 22.09 -21.01
CA SER A 610 5.65 21.86 -21.53
C SER A 610 5.97 22.67 -22.79
N GLY A 611 4.95 23.09 -23.54
CA GLY A 611 5.11 23.68 -24.87
C GLY A 611 5.62 22.69 -25.92
N ASP A 612 5.58 21.39 -25.64
CA ASP A 612 6.04 20.34 -26.53
C ASP A 612 4.88 19.77 -27.35
N GLU A 613 4.82 20.12 -28.64
CA GLU A 613 3.77 19.70 -29.56
C GLU A 613 3.71 18.16 -29.76
N ARG A 614 4.74 17.41 -29.39
CA ARG A 614 4.78 15.95 -29.51
C ARG A 614 3.93 15.25 -28.46
N VAL A 615 3.67 15.88 -27.31
CA VAL A 615 3.01 15.24 -26.17
C VAL A 615 1.67 14.62 -26.56
N LEU A 616 0.77 15.41 -27.12
CA LEU A 616 -0.58 14.92 -27.43
C LEU A 616 -0.60 13.83 -28.53
N PRO A 617 0.06 13.99 -29.69
CA PRO A 617 0.05 12.94 -30.71
C PRO A 617 0.74 11.64 -30.29
N VAL A 618 1.83 11.73 -29.53
CA VAL A 618 2.54 10.53 -29.04
C VAL A 618 1.74 9.83 -27.95
N PHE A 619 1.19 10.56 -26.96
CA PHE A 619 0.31 9.96 -25.95
C PHE A 619 -0.90 9.26 -26.60
N ARG A 620 -1.57 9.95 -27.55
CA ARG A 620 -2.69 9.36 -28.29
C ARG A 620 -2.30 8.07 -29.00
N ARG A 621 -1.13 8.02 -29.64
CA ARG A 621 -0.60 6.82 -30.28
C ARG A 621 -0.50 5.65 -29.30
N PHE A 622 0.04 5.86 -28.10
CA PHE A 622 0.13 4.82 -27.07
C PHE A 622 -1.23 4.44 -26.47
N ALA A 623 -2.13 5.39 -26.30
CA ALA A 623 -3.49 5.09 -25.85
C ALA A 623 -4.27 4.27 -26.89
N GLN A 624 -4.13 4.57 -28.18
CA GLN A 624 -4.73 3.81 -29.28
C GLN A 624 -4.07 2.42 -29.44
N LEU A 625 -2.75 2.32 -29.28
CA LEU A 625 -2.04 1.06 -29.21
C LEU A 625 -2.59 0.20 -28.06
N ARG A 626 -2.74 0.80 -26.87
CA ARG A 626 -3.33 0.14 -25.71
C ARG A 626 -4.72 -0.39 -26.00
N GLU A 627 -5.58 0.38 -26.63
CA GLU A 627 -6.93 -0.05 -27.00
C GLU A 627 -6.91 -1.27 -27.92
N ARG A 628 -6.00 -1.31 -28.89
CA ARG A 628 -5.80 -2.48 -29.78
C ARG A 628 -5.22 -3.70 -29.07
N LEU A 629 -4.49 -3.49 -27.95
CA LEU A 629 -3.94 -4.58 -27.13
C LEU A 629 -4.96 -5.18 -26.16
N VAL A 630 -6.11 -4.56 -25.91
CA VAL A 630 -7.11 -5.05 -24.94
C VAL A 630 -7.49 -6.52 -25.14
N PRO A 631 -7.79 -7.01 -26.37
CA PRO A 631 -8.14 -8.42 -26.56
C PRO A 631 -7.02 -9.37 -26.16
N TYR A 632 -5.76 -9.03 -26.48
CA TYR A 632 -4.59 -9.80 -26.07
C TYR A 632 -4.43 -9.80 -24.55
N LEU A 633 -4.52 -8.65 -23.91
CA LEU A 633 -4.36 -8.50 -22.45
C LEU A 633 -5.45 -9.25 -21.70
N ALA A 634 -6.70 -9.21 -22.17
CA ALA A 634 -7.80 -9.94 -21.57
C ALA A 634 -7.61 -11.47 -21.68
N GLU A 635 -7.15 -11.95 -22.84
CA GLU A 635 -6.82 -13.36 -23.02
C GLU A 635 -5.68 -13.79 -22.07
N GLU A 636 -4.57 -13.04 -22.05
CA GLU A 636 -3.41 -13.38 -21.21
C GLU A 636 -3.70 -13.26 -19.72
N ALA A 637 -4.57 -12.30 -19.31
CA ALA A 637 -5.01 -12.21 -17.93
C ALA A 637 -5.84 -13.44 -17.51
N ARG A 638 -6.76 -13.92 -18.35
CA ARG A 638 -7.49 -15.17 -18.08
C ARG A 638 -6.55 -16.36 -17.93
N ARG A 639 -5.51 -16.44 -18.77
CA ARG A 639 -4.46 -17.46 -18.66
C ARG A 639 -3.68 -17.33 -17.36
N ALA A 640 -3.25 -16.10 -17.02
CA ALA A 640 -2.52 -15.78 -15.80
C ALA A 640 -3.32 -16.21 -14.54
N VAL A 641 -4.60 -15.83 -14.47
CA VAL A 641 -5.51 -16.22 -13.38
C VAL A 641 -5.66 -17.74 -13.29
N THR A 642 -5.89 -18.42 -14.40
CA THR A 642 -6.09 -19.86 -14.44
C THR A 642 -4.82 -20.64 -14.08
N ALA A 643 -3.68 -20.22 -14.62
CA ALA A 643 -2.40 -20.87 -14.39
C ALA A 643 -1.75 -20.52 -13.05
N GLY A 644 -2.17 -19.39 -12.42
CA GLY A 644 -1.50 -18.82 -11.26
C GLY A 644 -0.13 -18.26 -11.63
N GLU A 645 -0.08 -17.48 -12.71
CA GLU A 645 1.15 -16.85 -13.23
C GLU A 645 0.99 -15.32 -13.31
N PRO A 646 2.09 -14.55 -13.31
CA PRO A 646 2.00 -13.11 -13.49
C PRO A 646 1.65 -12.75 -14.95
N LEU A 647 0.76 -11.74 -15.14
CA LEU A 647 0.54 -11.12 -16.44
C LEU A 647 1.74 -10.24 -16.86
N MET A 648 2.24 -9.41 -15.94
CA MET A 648 3.50 -8.67 -16.06
C MET A 648 4.61 -9.50 -15.41
N ARG A 649 5.27 -10.35 -16.21
CA ARG A 649 6.14 -11.40 -15.69
C ARG A 649 7.62 -11.03 -15.76
N PRO A 650 8.32 -10.86 -14.60
CA PRO A 650 9.78 -10.68 -14.58
C PRO A 650 10.49 -11.83 -15.26
N LEU A 651 11.61 -11.54 -15.94
CA LEU A 651 12.28 -12.52 -16.80
C LEU A 651 12.85 -13.74 -16.05
N PHE A 652 13.07 -13.64 -14.74
CA PHE A 652 13.52 -14.80 -13.95
C PHE A 652 12.50 -15.95 -13.88
N PHE A 653 11.22 -15.69 -14.17
CA PHE A 653 10.21 -16.76 -14.29
C PHE A 653 10.47 -17.67 -15.48
N ASP A 654 10.98 -17.10 -16.56
CA ASP A 654 11.29 -17.83 -17.80
C ASP A 654 12.74 -18.33 -17.83
N ALA A 655 13.66 -17.62 -17.14
CA ALA A 655 15.09 -17.92 -17.13
C ALA A 655 15.69 -17.75 -15.72
N PRO A 656 15.34 -18.60 -14.74
CA PRO A 656 15.72 -18.41 -13.33
C PRO A 656 17.22 -18.51 -13.06
N HIS A 657 17.99 -19.08 -13.96
CA HIS A 657 19.44 -19.24 -13.86
C HIS A 657 20.23 -18.21 -14.68
N ALA A 658 19.55 -17.38 -15.49
CA ALA A 658 20.21 -16.40 -16.34
C ALA A 658 20.59 -15.16 -15.51
N HIS A 659 21.87 -14.79 -15.53
CA HIS A 659 22.34 -13.56 -14.93
C HIS A 659 21.63 -12.33 -15.55
N GLU A 660 21.41 -12.38 -16.85
CA GLU A 660 20.82 -11.33 -17.67
C GLU A 660 19.40 -10.97 -17.23
N ALA A 661 18.63 -11.93 -16.69
CA ALA A 661 17.30 -11.66 -16.16
C ALA A 661 17.29 -10.64 -14.99
N PHE A 662 18.43 -10.48 -14.33
CA PHE A 662 18.65 -9.51 -13.24
C PHE A 662 19.56 -8.34 -13.66
N ALA A 663 20.42 -8.53 -14.65
CA ALA A 663 21.24 -7.45 -15.22
C ALA A 663 20.38 -6.44 -16.01
N HIS A 664 19.20 -6.86 -16.45
CA HIS A 664 18.20 -6.04 -17.14
C HIS A 664 16.89 -5.95 -16.31
N PRO A 665 16.88 -5.34 -15.12
CA PRO A 665 15.81 -5.46 -14.13
C PRO A 665 14.49 -4.77 -14.54
N PHE A 666 14.51 -3.89 -15.53
CA PHE A 666 13.33 -3.19 -16.04
C PHE A 666 12.70 -3.86 -17.28
N GLN A 667 13.00 -5.14 -17.48
CA GLN A 667 12.38 -5.92 -18.54
C GLN A 667 11.37 -6.90 -17.99
N TRP A 668 10.31 -7.13 -18.75
CA TRP A 668 9.29 -8.12 -18.40
C TRP A 668 8.64 -8.75 -19.64
N MET A 669 8.11 -9.95 -19.46
CA MET A 669 7.13 -10.50 -20.39
C MET A 669 5.75 -9.94 -20.02
N LEU A 670 5.01 -9.45 -21.00
CA LEU A 670 3.59 -9.15 -20.86
C LEU A 670 2.82 -10.28 -21.52
N GLY A 671 2.19 -11.14 -20.72
CA GLY A 671 1.68 -12.42 -21.19
C GLY A 671 2.80 -13.31 -21.73
N ASP A 672 2.47 -14.17 -22.69
CA ASP A 672 3.43 -15.15 -23.22
C ASP A 672 4.20 -14.67 -24.46
N ALA A 673 3.72 -13.61 -25.11
CA ALA A 673 4.22 -13.25 -26.43
C ALA A 673 5.04 -11.95 -26.50
N LEU A 674 4.86 -11.01 -25.57
CA LEU A 674 5.51 -9.69 -25.65
C LEU A 674 6.63 -9.57 -24.60
N LEU A 675 7.83 -9.16 -25.03
CA LEU A 675 8.92 -8.73 -24.17
C LEU A 675 9.02 -7.22 -24.24
N VAL A 676 9.04 -6.55 -23.10
CA VAL A 676 9.04 -5.09 -22.96
C VAL A 676 10.31 -4.63 -22.25
N ALA A 677 10.98 -3.60 -22.78
CA ALA A 677 12.16 -2.99 -22.20
C ALA A 677 12.07 -1.46 -22.32
N PRO A 678 11.45 -0.74 -21.34
CA PRO A 678 11.25 0.69 -21.44
C PRO A 678 12.55 1.49 -21.34
N VAL A 679 12.54 2.70 -21.91
CA VAL A 679 13.56 3.73 -21.63
C VAL A 679 13.25 4.31 -20.25
N VAL A 680 14.19 4.19 -19.31
CA VAL A 680 14.02 4.59 -17.90
C VAL A 680 15.01 5.65 -17.45
N GLU A 681 15.82 6.18 -18.37
CA GLU A 681 16.82 7.21 -18.11
C GLU A 681 16.53 8.46 -18.94
N GLU A 682 16.69 9.64 -18.31
CA GLU A 682 16.52 10.93 -18.96
C GLU A 682 17.49 11.11 -20.11
N GLY A 683 16.98 11.56 -21.25
CA GLY A 683 17.78 11.82 -22.45
C GLY A 683 18.26 10.58 -23.19
N ALA A 684 17.93 9.37 -22.72
CA ALA A 684 18.31 8.16 -23.42
C ALA A 684 17.47 7.95 -24.68
N GLY A 685 18.15 7.78 -25.82
CA GLY A 685 17.53 7.49 -27.12
C GLY A 685 17.55 6.02 -27.52
N SER A 686 18.13 5.16 -26.70
CA SER A 686 18.25 3.70 -26.95
C SER A 686 18.10 2.90 -25.66
N VAL A 687 17.83 1.62 -25.81
CA VAL A 687 17.87 0.63 -24.71
C VAL A 687 18.78 -0.52 -25.09
N ARG A 688 19.45 -1.07 -24.08
CA ARG A 688 20.15 -2.34 -24.17
C ARG A 688 19.29 -3.40 -23.49
N ALA A 689 18.72 -4.31 -24.28
CA ALA A 689 17.80 -5.33 -23.83
C ALA A 689 18.38 -6.73 -23.98
N TRP A 690 18.02 -7.64 -23.10
CA TRP A 690 18.31 -9.05 -23.23
C TRP A 690 17.04 -9.80 -23.70
N LEU A 691 17.17 -10.51 -24.82
CA LEU A 691 16.14 -11.39 -25.33
C LEU A 691 16.49 -12.83 -24.89
N PRO A 692 15.61 -13.53 -24.17
CA PRO A 692 15.78 -14.95 -23.90
C PRO A 692 15.93 -15.77 -25.18
N ASP A 693 16.48 -17.00 -25.07
CA ASP A 693 16.66 -17.89 -26.20
C ASP A 693 15.37 -18.06 -27.01
N GLY A 694 15.52 -17.98 -28.32
CA GLY A 694 14.42 -18.07 -29.28
C GLY A 694 14.50 -17.01 -30.38
N GLU A 695 13.46 -16.95 -31.21
CA GLU A 695 13.34 -15.94 -32.27
C GLU A 695 12.35 -14.86 -31.84
N TRP A 696 12.70 -13.61 -32.09
CA TRP A 696 11.95 -12.42 -31.73
C TRP A 696 11.80 -11.48 -32.92
N VAL A 697 10.73 -10.75 -32.96
CA VAL A 697 10.45 -9.71 -33.96
C VAL A 697 10.20 -8.38 -33.25
N ASP A 698 10.97 -7.35 -33.59
CA ASP A 698 10.70 -5.98 -33.12
C ASP A 698 9.28 -5.56 -33.51
N ALA A 699 8.45 -5.24 -32.55
CA ALA A 699 7.04 -4.99 -32.75
C ALA A 699 6.74 -3.77 -33.62
N PHE A 700 7.61 -2.75 -33.60
CA PHE A 700 7.44 -1.51 -34.37
C PHE A 700 8.15 -1.51 -35.72
N ARG A 701 9.20 -2.32 -35.87
CA ARG A 701 10.08 -2.29 -37.07
C ARG A 701 10.06 -3.58 -37.89
N GLY A 702 9.52 -4.65 -37.33
CA GLY A 702 9.46 -5.95 -37.98
C GLY A 702 10.82 -6.63 -38.16
N THR A 703 11.91 -6.10 -37.58
CA THR A 703 13.24 -6.71 -37.63
C THR A 703 13.30 -7.96 -36.78
N ARG A 704 13.94 -9.02 -37.28
CA ARG A 704 14.11 -10.28 -36.57
C ARG A 704 15.41 -10.29 -35.77
N HIS A 705 15.32 -10.89 -34.59
CA HIS A 705 16.43 -11.08 -33.68
C HIS A 705 16.42 -12.53 -33.18
N THR A 706 17.60 -13.07 -32.90
CA THR A 706 17.76 -14.27 -32.09
C THR A 706 18.02 -13.85 -30.63
N GLY A 707 17.90 -14.80 -29.70
CA GLY A 707 18.23 -14.55 -28.28
C GLY A 707 19.62 -13.92 -28.08
N GLY A 708 19.80 -13.18 -27.01
CA GLY A 708 21.01 -12.46 -26.66
C GLY A 708 20.77 -10.98 -26.37
N VAL A 709 21.85 -10.25 -26.10
CA VAL A 709 21.75 -8.81 -25.81
C VAL A 709 21.65 -8.02 -27.12
N VAL A 710 20.65 -7.18 -27.24
CA VAL A 710 20.40 -6.30 -28.39
C VAL A 710 20.42 -4.84 -27.93
N GLU A 711 20.93 -3.97 -28.80
CA GLU A 711 20.80 -2.52 -28.66
C GLU A 711 19.76 -2.02 -29.66
N ARG A 712 18.83 -1.18 -29.19
CA ARG A 712 17.74 -0.65 -30.00
C ARG A 712 17.56 0.84 -29.74
N ASP A 713 17.64 1.64 -30.81
CA ASP A 713 17.21 3.04 -30.77
C ASP A 713 15.72 3.13 -30.52
N VAL A 714 15.31 3.96 -29.61
CA VAL A 714 13.91 4.14 -29.20
C VAL A 714 13.51 5.61 -29.35
N PRO A 715 13.01 6.02 -30.52
CA PRO A 715 12.38 7.33 -30.69
C PRO A 715 11.27 7.55 -29.67
N ILE A 716 10.92 8.81 -29.39
CA ILE A 716 9.98 9.15 -28.33
C ILE A 716 8.57 8.60 -28.57
N ASP A 717 8.23 8.32 -29.80
CA ASP A 717 6.94 7.78 -30.26
C ASP A 717 6.95 6.26 -30.47
N GLU A 718 8.05 5.58 -30.10
CA GLU A 718 8.15 4.12 -30.10
C GLU A 718 8.42 3.60 -28.69
N ALA A 719 8.09 2.32 -28.46
CA ALA A 719 8.51 1.53 -27.30
C ALA A 719 9.43 0.39 -27.75
N ALA A 720 10.35 -0.01 -26.90
CA ALA A 720 11.16 -1.21 -27.18
C ALA A 720 10.38 -2.44 -26.73
N VAL A 721 9.76 -3.07 -27.71
CA VAL A 721 8.92 -4.28 -27.53
C VAL A 721 9.27 -5.29 -28.60
N TRP A 722 9.41 -6.55 -28.21
CA TRP A 722 9.62 -7.67 -29.11
C TRP A 722 8.50 -8.68 -28.96
N ILE A 723 8.06 -9.22 -30.07
CA ILE A 723 7.06 -10.29 -30.18
C ILE A 723 7.80 -11.61 -30.38
N ARG A 724 7.41 -12.69 -29.69
CA ARG A 724 7.89 -14.03 -30.08
C ARG A 724 7.52 -14.29 -31.53
N ALA A 725 8.47 -14.83 -32.31
CA ALA A 725 8.31 -14.96 -33.75
C ALA A 725 7.12 -15.86 -34.18
N ASP A 726 6.75 -16.83 -33.34
CA ASP A 726 5.61 -17.71 -33.53
C ASP A 726 4.24 -17.08 -33.17
N ALA A 727 4.26 -15.92 -32.53
CA ALA A 727 3.05 -15.19 -32.10
C ALA A 727 2.75 -13.92 -32.91
N VAL A 728 3.56 -13.58 -33.93
CA VAL A 728 3.46 -12.32 -34.69
C VAL A 728 2.07 -12.10 -35.27
N ASP A 729 1.42 -13.14 -35.77
CA ASP A 729 0.08 -13.05 -36.38
C ASP A 729 -1.01 -12.60 -35.40
N ARG A 730 -0.83 -12.80 -34.09
CA ARG A 730 -1.75 -12.31 -33.04
C ARG A 730 -1.78 -10.78 -32.94
N PHE A 731 -0.76 -10.11 -33.47
CA PHE A 731 -0.59 -8.67 -33.37
C PHE A 731 -0.76 -7.94 -34.71
N ALA A 732 -1.38 -8.60 -35.70
CA ALA A 732 -1.67 -7.96 -36.97
C ALA A 732 -2.52 -6.69 -36.76
N GLY A 733 -2.02 -5.53 -37.21
CA GLY A 733 -2.69 -4.25 -37.04
C GLY A 733 -2.61 -3.61 -35.62
N VAL A 734 -1.88 -4.19 -34.68
CA VAL A 734 -1.73 -3.64 -33.33
C VAL A 734 -0.68 -2.53 -33.28
N PHE A 735 0.48 -2.74 -33.85
CA PHE A 735 1.64 -1.83 -33.78
C PHE A 735 1.76 -0.86 -34.99
N VAL A 736 0.65 -0.56 -35.64
CA VAL A 736 0.59 0.35 -36.80
C VAL A 736 0.44 1.82 -36.41
#